data_2a1abd596d032584fc533c291b067f99
#
_entry.id   2a1abd596d032584fc533c291b067f99
#
_cell.length_a   1.000
_cell.length_b   1.000
_cell.length_c   1.000
_cell.angle_alpha   90.00
_cell.angle_beta   90.00
_cell.angle_gamma   90.00
#
_symmetry.space_group_name_H-M   'P 1'
#
loop_
_entity.id
_entity.type
_entity.pdbx_description
1 polymer ?
#
loop_
_entity_poly.entity_id
_entity_poly.type
_entity_poly.pdbx_seq_one_letter_code
_entity_poly.pdbx_strand_id
1 'polypeptide(L)'
;MSNNPNVQNYDENQIQVLEGLEAVRKRPGMYIGTTSSRGLHHLVYEIVDNSIDEAMAGYCTKIDVTVNPDGSVSDNGRGVPSAMHHKMNIPTLEVVFTVLHAGGKFGGGGYKISGGLHGVGASVVNALSEWMEVDNFYDGEEYTMRFEKGKTARGFTHVGLTVTFKPDAEIFEETTEFDTQVLLNRLREQAFLNAGLRIVLTDMRKELSEEDKVDYSVFAEQAEDTDTEKSADDAAEDEEKELSAENILSSDRTGSSESSKYETYDLCYEGGIRSFVEHLNKLKHASVIHPDVIYMIAKKGDITAEVAMQYNDSYNETIVTFANNMSTIDGGTHETGFKTALTKVLNDYARKNGILKDADKNLSGEDAREGLCAVVSVKLPDAQFESQTKAKLGNSEVRTIVDNIVTEKLSEYFDENPAVARAVLDKSLAAFRAREAARKARELTRRKSVLEGSTLPGKLADCQSRRADVTELYLVEGDSAGGSAKSGRDSRFQAILPLRGKVLNVEKSRLDKVYSTESLIPIIQALGCGIGEDFDIEKLRYGKIIIMADADVDGSHIRILLLTFFFRHMKKLIEDGHIYLAQPPLYKVFKGKNIRYAFSDDERDAQIRELGGNGVEAERYKGLGEMDAEQLWETTMDPESRTILKVEIEDAIACDEAFSLLMGDKVEPRREFIAQNAKYAENIDV
;
A
#
# COMPACT_ATOMS: atom_id res chain seq x y z
N MET A 1 42.42 17.17 -33.50
CA MET A 1 40.99 17.40 -33.46
C MET A 1 40.32 16.17 -34.05
N SER A 2 39.90 15.22 -33.18
CA SER A 2 39.25 13.99 -33.58
C SER A 2 37.73 14.24 -33.69
N ASN A 3 37.20 14.12 -34.89
CA ASN A 3 35.77 14.15 -35.13
C ASN A 3 35.13 12.93 -34.44
N ASN A 4 34.32 13.17 -33.43
CA ASN A 4 33.48 12.17 -32.79
C ASN A 4 32.13 12.17 -33.55
N PRO A 5 31.72 11.12 -34.29
CA PRO A 5 30.57 11.14 -35.18
C PRO A 5 29.20 10.99 -34.47
N ASN A 6 29.12 11.07 -33.14
CA ASN A 6 27.90 10.81 -32.37
C ASN A 6 27.41 11.99 -31.50
N VAL A 7 27.80 13.23 -31.83
CA VAL A 7 27.12 14.38 -31.23
C VAL A 7 25.94 14.73 -32.13
N GLN A 8 24.75 14.21 -31.83
CA GLN A 8 23.52 14.71 -32.41
C GLN A 8 23.42 16.19 -32.02
N ASN A 9 23.44 17.09 -33.01
CA ASN A 9 23.25 18.52 -32.77
C ASN A 9 21.85 18.71 -32.17
N TYR A 10 21.80 19.18 -30.92
CA TYR A 10 20.56 19.59 -30.28
C TYR A 10 20.15 20.95 -30.88
N ASP A 11 19.12 20.94 -31.75
CA ASP A 11 18.58 22.12 -32.43
C ASP A 11 17.08 22.29 -32.18
N GLU A 12 16.53 23.40 -32.65
CA GLU A 12 15.09 23.74 -32.51
C GLU A 12 14.16 22.68 -33.12
N ASN A 13 14.59 21.85 -34.07
CA ASN A 13 13.77 20.81 -34.68
C ASN A 13 13.59 19.58 -33.75
N GLN A 14 14.40 19.46 -32.71
CA GLN A 14 14.29 18.39 -31.71
C GLN A 14 13.31 18.75 -30.58
N ILE A 15 12.85 20.01 -30.50
CA ILE A 15 11.85 20.44 -29.55
C ILE A 15 10.47 20.14 -30.15
N GLN A 16 9.84 19.06 -29.63
CA GLN A 16 8.47 18.68 -30.02
C GLN A 16 7.47 19.31 -29.05
N VAL A 17 6.47 20.00 -29.59
CA VAL A 17 5.30 20.45 -28.83
C VAL A 17 4.21 19.39 -29.00
N LEU A 18 3.76 18.82 -27.89
CA LEU A 18 2.66 17.87 -27.86
C LEU A 18 1.41 18.60 -27.40
N GLU A 19 0.33 18.48 -28.18
CA GLU A 19 -0.94 19.12 -27.87
C GLU A 19 -2.00 18.09 -27.44
N GLY A 20 -2.87 18.49 -26.50
CA GLY A 20 -4.03 17.71 -26.07
C GLY A 20 -3.68 16.31 -25.54
N LEU A 21 -4.50 15.32 -25.89
CA LEU A 21 -4.41 13.95 -25.38
C LEU A 21 -3.22 13.15 -25.96
N GLU A 22 -2.58 13.63 -27.01
CA GLU A 22 -1.35 13.00 -27.55
C GLU A 22 -0.20 13.07 -26.55
N ALA A 23 -0.12 14.14 -25.75
CA ALA A 23 0.85 14.29 -24.69
C ALA A 23 0.67 13.21 -23.61
N VAL A 24 -0.57 12.86 -23.26
CA VAL A 24 -0.91 11.81 -22.30
C VAL A 24 -0.45 10.45 -22.81
N ARG A 25 -0.76 10.10 -24.04
CA ARG A 25 -0.37 8.81 -24.64
C ARG A 25 1.15 8.64 -24.75
N LYS A 26 1.88 9.72 -25.05
CA LYS A 26 3.37 9.68 -25.14
C LYS A 26 4.06 9.63 -23.78
N ARG A 27 3.44 10.13 -22.72
CA ARG A 27 4.00 10.22 -21.37
C ARG A 27 2.96 9.87 -20.31
N PRO A 28 2.36 8.66 -20.33
CA PRO A 28 1.29 8.28 -19.42
C PRO A 28 1.72 8.35 -17.95
N GLY A 29 2.97 8.01 -17.63
CA GLY A 29 3.50 8.07 -16.27
C GLY A 29 3.44 9.45 -15.61
N MET A 30 3.37 10.55 -16.38
CA MET A 30 3.17 11.90 -15.82
C MET A 30 1.76 12.10 -15.23
N TYR A 31 0.77 11.31 -15.67
CA TYR A 31 -0.64 11.46 -15.30
C TYR A 31 -1.13 10.36 -14.37
N ILE A 32 -0.69 9.11 -14.58
CA ILE A 32 -1.11 7.94 -13.78
C ILE A 32 0.04 7.31 -12.98
N GLY A 33 1.22 7.93 -12.97
CA GLY A 33 2.40 7.50 -12.21
C GLY A 33 3.20 6.38 -12.89
N THR A 34 2.55 5.34 -13.38
CA THR A 34 3.18 4.17 -14.03
C THR A 34 2.22 3.55 -15.06
N THR A 35 2.75 2.72 -15.96
CA THR A 35 1.97 1.89 -16.89
C THR A 35 1.88 0.42 -16.46
N SER A 36 2.34 0.09 -15.26
CA SER A 36 2.17 -1.22 -14.64
C SER A 36 0.72 -1.46 -14.18
N SER A 37 0.45 -2.60 -13.55
CA SER A 37 -0.86 -2.94 -12.95
C SER A 37 -1.42 -1.80 -12.07
N ARG A 38 -0.59 -1.12 -11.28
CA ARG A 38 -1.01 0.02 -10.46
C ARG A 38 -1.58 1.18 -11.28
N GLY A 39 -0.94 1.54 -12.38
CA GLY A 39 -1.42 2.60 -13.27
C GLY A 39 -2.69 2.20 -14.00
N LEU A 40 -2.86 0.90 -14.31
CA LEU A 40 -4.09 0.35 -14.88
C LEU A 40 -5.28 0.57 -13.96
N HIS A 41 -5.17 0.17 -12.68
CA HIS A 41 -6.24 0.36 -11.68
C HIS A 41 -6.55 1.84 -11.44
N HIS A 42 -5.55 2.72 -11.59
CA HIS A 42 -5.74 4.18 -11.44
C HIS A 42 -6.77 4.75 -12.42
N LEU A 43 -6.96 4.13 -13.60
CA LEU A 43 -8.01 4.54 -14.54
C LEU A 43 -9.42 4.42 -13.94
N VAL A 44 -9.70 3.33 -13.21
CA VAL A 44 -10.97 3.15 -12.49
C VAL A 44 -11.10 4.20 -11.39
N TYR A 45 -10.02 4.45 -10.64
CA TYR A 45 -10.04 5.42 -9.55
C TYR A 45 -10.37 6.84 -10.05
N GLU A 46 -9.83 7.28 -11.18
CA GLU A 46 -10.14 8.61 -11.74
C GLU A 46 -11.63 8.77 -12.13
N ILE A 47 -12.30 7.69 -12.56
CA ILE A 47 -13.73 7.72 -12.87
C ILE A 47 -14.55 7.69 -11.57
N VAL A 48 -14.25 6.77 -10.67
CA VAL A 48 -14.96 6.63 -9.37
C VAL A 48 -14.79 7.89 -8.52
N ASP A 49 -13.61 8.51 -8.49
CA ASP A 49 -13.36 9.75 -7.75
C ASP A 49 -14.25 10.91 -8.24
N ASN A 50 -14.67 10.92 -9.51
CA ASN A 50 -15.66 11.90 -9.99
C ASN A 50 -17.04 11.65 -9.38
N SER A 51 -17.46 10.40 -9.27
CA SER A 51 -18.72 10.01 -8.62
C SER A 51 -18.69 10.28 -7.11
N ILE A 52 -17.53 10.09 -6.47
CA ILE A 52 -17.30 10.47 -5.06
C ILE A 52 -17.40 11.99 -4.88
N ASP A 53 -16.87 12.80 -5.80
CA ASP A 53 -17.03 14.26 -5.75
C ASP A 53 -18.51 14.67 -5.84
N GLU A 54 -19.34 13.96 -6.63
CA GLU A 54 -20.81 14.13 -6.65
C GLU A 54 -21.43 13.74 -5.31
N ALA A 55 -20.97 12.65 -4.67
CA ALA A 55 -21.43 12.24 -3.36
C ALA A 55 -21.07 13.26 -2.27
N MET A 56 -19.85 13.81 -2.28
CA MET A 56 -19.44 14.90 -1.38
C MET A 56 -20.25 16.18 -1.58
N ALA A 57 -20.73 16.42 -2.80
CA ALA A 57 -21.63 17.53 -3.11
C ALA A 57 -23.10 17.24 -2.75
N GLY A 58 -23.42 16.01 -2.31
CA GLY A 58 -24.76 15.59 -1.88
C GLY A 58 -25.70 15.14 -3.01
N TYR A 59 -25.17 14.82 -4.19
CA TYR A 59 -25.97 14.46 -5.37
C TYR A 59 -25.86 12.99 -5.77
N CYS A 60 -24.88 12.23 -5.25
CA CYS A 60 -24.73 10.80 -5.49
C CYS A 60 -24.89 10.02 -4.18
N THR A 61 -25.69 8.96 -4.19
CA THR A 61 -25.95 8.09 -3.02
C THR A 61 -25.57 6.63 -3.27
N LYS A 62 -25.33 6.27 -4.53
CA LYS A 62 -24.95 4.93 -4.95
C LYS A 62 -23.99 4.98 -6.14
N ILE A 63 -22.98 4.16 -6.10
CA ILE A 63 -22.03 3.95 -7.19
C ILE A 63 -22.00 2.46 -7.51
N ASP A 64 -22.26 2.10 -8.75
CA ASP A 64 -22.11 0.74 -9.24
C ASP A 64 -20.83 0.63 -10.07
N VAL A 65 -19.95 -0.27 -9.68
CA VAL A 65 -18.70 -0.56 -10.40
C VAL A 65 -18.78 -1.98 -10.93
N THR A 66 -18.71 -2.16 -12.23
CA THR A 66 -18.79 -3.48 -12.85
C THR A 66 -17.48 -3.78 -13.59
N VAL A 67 -16.84 -4.88 -13.23
CA VAL A 67 -15.68 -5.40 -13.96
C VAL A 67 -16.18 -6.39 -15.01
N ASN A 68 -16.34 -5.90 -16.22
CA ASN A 68 -16.63 -6.72 -17.41
C ASN A 68 -15.32 -7.21 -18.04
N PRO A 69 -15.35 -8.06 -19.06
CA PRO A 69 -14.21 -8.25 -19.95
C PRO A 69 -13.69 -6.94 -20.55
N ASP A 70 -14.52 -5.92 -20.63
CA ASP A 70 -14.21 -4.58 -21.21
C ASP A 70 -14.03 -3.48 -20.18
N GLY A 71 -14.35 -3.71 -18.88
CA GLY A 71 -14.34 -2.70 -17.79
C GLY A 71 -15.47 -1.68 -17.91
N SER A 72 -16.24 -1.44 -16.84
CA SER A 72 -17.25 -0.39 -16.80
C SER A 72 -17.45 0.15 -15.37
N VAL A 73 -17.87 1.42 -15.27
CA VAL A 73 -18.20 2.09 -14.01
C VAL A 73 -19.47 2.90 -14.21
N SER A 74 -20.39 2.84 -13.24
CA SER A 74 -21.61 3.67 -13.25
C SER A 74 -21.89 4.29 -11.89
N ASP A 75 -22.58 5.44 -11.88
CA ASP A 75 -23.06 6.12 -10.69
C ASP A 75 -24.46 6.69 -10.89
N ASN A 76 -25.08 7.21 -9.82
CA ASN A 76 -26.38 7.89 -9.87
C ASN A 76 -26.26 9.42 -9.63
N GLY A 77 -25.11 10.02 -9.91
CA GLY A 77 -24.87 11.45 -9.80
C GLY A 77 -25.68 12.29 -10.81
N ARG A 78 -25.45 13.61 -10.79
CA ARG A 78 -26.19 14.57 -11.64
C ARG A 78 -25.90 14.44 -13.14
N GLY A 79 -24.85 13.75 -13.53
CA GLY A 79 -24.34 13.78 -14.90
C GLY A 79 -23.61 15.09 -15.26
N VAL A 80 -23.17 15.18 -16.49
CA VAL A 80 -22.43 16.32 -17.05
C VAL A 80 -23.37 17.18 -17.91
N PRO A 81 -23.35 18.54 -17.82
CA PRO A 81 -24.15 19.38 -18.69
C PRO A 81 -23.91 19.07 -20.17
N SER A 82 -24.99 18.82 -20.91
CA SER A 82 -24.93 18.36 -22.32
C SER A 82 -24.94 19.50 -23.35
N ALA A 83 -25.16 20.77 -22.90
CA ALA A 83 -25.20 21.93 -23.77
C ALA A 83 -23.84 22.20 -24.47
N MET A 84 -23.90 22.95 -25.57
CA MET A 84 -22.72 23.42 -26.31
C MET A 84 -21.85 24.32 -25.43
N HIS A 85 -20.56 24.01 -25.32
CA HIS A 85 -19.62 24.82 -24.56
C HIS A 85 -19.33 26.17 -25.24
N HIS A 86 -19.54 27.25 -24.50
CA HIS A 86 -19.53 28.65 -25.07
C HIS A 86 -18.22 29.02 -25.78
N LYS A 87 -17.07 28.51 -25.35
CA LYS A 87 -15.75 28.86 -25.93
C LYS A 87 -15.31 27.88 -27.01
N MET A 88 -15.64 26.59 -26.87
CA MET A 88 -15.14 25.54 -27.76
C MET A 88 -16.08 25.20 -28.89
N ASN A 89 -17.36 25.59 -28.77
CA ASN A 89 -18.42 25.32 -29.75
C ASN A 89 -18.57 23.81 -30.11
N ILE A 90 -18.33 22.95 -29.12
CA ILE A 90 -18.59 21.49 -29.12
C ILE A 90 -19.38 21.16 -27.87
N PRO A 91 -20.02 19.98 -27.77
CA PRO A 91 -20.75 19.57 -26.58
C PRO A 91 -19.88 19.61 -25.32
N THR A 92 -20.44 20.07 -24.19
CA THR A 92 -19.70 20.14 -22.91
C THR A 92 -19.20 18.75 -22.50
N LEU A 93 -19.97 17.70 -22.75
CA LEU A 93 -19.56 16.32 -22.53
C LEU A 93 -18.27 15.97 -23.30
N GLU A 94 -18.20 16.33 -24.59
CA GLU A 94 -16.98 16.14 -25.39
C GLU A 94 -15.79 16.91 -24.82
N VAL A 95 -16.00 18.15 -24.35
CA VAL A 95 -14.94 18.96 -23.72
C VAL A 95 -14.36 18.27 -22.51
N VAL A 96 -15.20 17.69 -21.62
CA VAL A 96 -14.75 17.03 -20.40
C VAL A 96 -13.86 15.82 -20.69
N PHE A 97 -14.16 15.05 -21.73
CA PHE A 97 -13.44 13.83 -22.06
C PHE A 97 -12.31 13.99 -23.07
N THR A 98 -12.21 15.13 -23.78
CA THR A 98 -11.18 15.33 -24.82
C THR A 98 -10.23 16.48 -24.56
N VAL A 99 -10.56 17.41 -23.66
CA VAL A 99 -9.75 18.60 -23.39
C VAL A 99 -9.11 18.51 -22.00
N LEU A 100 -7.78 18.58 -21.93
CA LEU A 100 -7.05 18.65 -20.66
C LEU A 100 -7.37 19.96 -19.94
N HIS A 101 -7.43 19.91 -18.62
CA HIS A 101 -7.73 21.05 -17.75
C HIS A 101 -9.13 21.66 -18.03
N ALA A 102 -10.09 20.82 -18.37
CA ALA A 102 -11.50 21.19 -18.51
C ALA A 102 -12.32 20.51 -17.39
N GLY A 103 -13.22 21.29 -16.75
CA GLY A 103 -14.09 20.75 -15.71
C GLY A 103 -14.78 21.82 -14.88
N GLY A 104 -15.86 21.46 -14.18
CA GLY A 104 -16.65 22.33 -13.30
C GLY A 104 -16.01 22.65 -11.94
N LYS A 105 -14.82 22.12 -11.67
CA LYS A 105 -14.12 22.20 -10.36
C LYS A 105 -13.16 23.40 -10.25
N PHE A 106 -13.00 24.22 -11.31
CA PHE A 106 -12.14 25.41 -11.35
C PHE A 106 -12.85 26.69 -10.87
N GLY A 107 -13.32 26.74 -9.60
CA GLY A 107 -13.81 27.98 -8.99
C GLY A 107 -15.21 28.45 -9.42
N GLY A 108 -16.01 27.59 -10.05
CA GLY A 108 -17.31 27.94 -10.64
C GLY A 108 -18.54 27.76 -9.72
N GLY A 109 -18.38 27.47 -8.42
CA GLY A 109 -19.51 27.34 -7.48
C GLY A 109 -20.27 26.01 -7.54
N GLY A 110 -19.90 25.07 -8.41
CA GLY A 110 -20.53 23.74 -8.50
C GLY A 110 -20.06 22.77 -7.42
N TYR A 111 -18.80 22.88 -7.01
CA TYR A 111 -18.18 22.03 -5.98
C TYR A 111 -17.39 22.91 -5.00
N LYS A 112 -17.75 22.83 -3.72
CA LYS A 112 -17.04 23.56 -2.65
C LYS A 112 -15.80 22.80 -2.18
N ILE A 113 -15.85 21.48 -2.22
CA ILE A 113 -14.78 20.54 -1.86
C ILE A 113 -14.77 19.45 -2.92
N SER A 114 -13.61 19.12 -3.47
CA SER A 114 -13.44 18.03 -4.42
C SER A 114 -12.06 17.39 -4.30
N GLY A 115 -11.95 16.11 -4.61
CA GLY A 115 -10.68 15.38 -4.76
C GLY A 115 -10.03 15.66 -6.11
N GLY A 116 -10.83 15.86 -7.16
CA GLY A 116 -10.37 16.17 -8.51
C GLY A 116 -10.04 17.65 -8.69
N LEU A 117 -8.74 18.00 -8.67
CA LEU A 117 -8.28 19.40 -8.72
C LEU A 117 -7.81 19.85 -10.12
N HIS A 118 -7.35 18.93 -10.95
CA HIS A 118 -6.62 19.25 -12.17
C HIS A 118 -7.49 19.26 -13.45
N GLY A 119 -8.72 18.68 -13.38
CA GLY A 119 -9.62 18.58 -14.54
C GLY A 119 -9.03 17.75 -15.69
N VAL A 120 -8.32 16.67 -15.36
CA VAL A 120 -7.66 15.82 -16.36
C VAL A 120 -8.07 14.34 -16.26
N GLY A 121 -8.61 13.86 -15.13
CA GLY A 121 -8.87 12.44 -14.89
C GLY A 121 -9.64 11.77 -16.03
N ALA A 122 -10.85 12.22 -16.32
CA ALA A 122 -11.70 11.65 -17.36
C ALA A 122 -11.04 11.68 -18.75
N SER A 123 -10.36 12.77 -19.11
CA SER A 123 -9.67 12.91 -20.40
C SER A 123 -8.39 12.04 -20.47
N VAL A 124 -7.73 11.80 -19.35
CA VAL A 124 -6.59 10.87 -19.25
C VAL A 124 -7.06 9.44 -19.45
N VAL A 125 -8.15 9.01 -18.79
CA VAL A 125 -8.71 7.65 -18.98
C VAL A 125 -9.10 7.45 -20.46
N ASN A 126 -9.76 8.43 -21.09
CA ASN A 126 -10.08 8.38 -22.51
C ASN A 126 -8.81 8.25 -23.38
N ALA A 127 -7.77 9.03 -23.10
CA ALA A 127 -6.53 8.99 -23.88
C ALA A 127 -5.81 7.63 -23.79
N LEU A 128 -5.88 6.94 -22.64
CA LEU A 128 -5.20 5.68 -22.35
C LEU A 128 -6.07 4.44 -22.60
N SER A 129 -7.28 4.62 -23.12
CA SER A 129 -8.19 3.54 -23.50
C SER A 129 -8.14 3.28 -25.00
N GLU A 130 -8.31 2.01 -25.40
CA GLU A 130 -8.55 1.63 -26.78
C GLU A 130 -9.84 2.25 -27.29
N TRP A 131 -10.88 2.15 -26.46
CA TRP A 131 -12.14 2.86 -26.64
C TRP A 131 -12.78 3.21 -25.30
N MET A 132 -13.63 4.23 -25.32
CA MET A 132 -14.45 4.65 -24.20
C MET A 132 -15.84 5.01 -24.71
N GLU A 133 -16.87 4.59 -23.98
CA GLU A 133 -18.26 4.97 -24.20
C GLU A 133 -18.81 5.65 -22.95
N VAL A 134 -19.45 6.76 -23.14
CA VAL A 134 -20.00 7.59 -22.06
C VAL A 134 -21.48 7.81 -22.33
N ASP A 135 -22.30 7.25 -21.47
CA ASP A 135 -23.73 7.49 -21.42
C ASP A 135 -23.99 8.51 -20.31
N ASN A 136 -24.63 9.60 -20.64
CA ASN A 136 -24.86 10.73 -19.73
C ASN A 136 -26.32 11.11 -19.64
N PHE A 137 -26.89 11.05 -18.43
CA PHE A 137 -28.24 11.50 -18.13
C PHE A 137 -28.21 12.88 -17.46
N TYR A 138 -28.78 13.87 -18.12
CA TYR A 138 -28.82 15.23 -17.61
C TYR A 138 -30.11 15.94 -18.00
N ASP A 139 -30.81 16.52 -17.02
CA ASP A 139 -32.08 17.31 -17.21
C ASP A 139 -33.20 16.51 -17.90
N GLY A 140 -33.28 15.20 -17.64
CA GLY A 140 -34.31 14.30 -18.21
C GLY A 140 -34.01 13.82 -19.63
N GLU A 141 -32.85 14.14 -20.18
CA GLU A 141 -32.38 13.68 -21.48
C GLU A 141 -31.11 12.83 -21.34
N GLU A 142 -30.99 11.84 -22.19
CA GLU A 142 -29.89 10.87 -22.22
C GLU A 142 -29.00 11.11 -23.44
N TYR A 143 -27.67 11.05 -23.25
CA TYR A 143 -26.70 11.30 -24.31
C TYR A 143 -25.57 10.28 -24.27
N THR A 144 -25.30 9.57 -25.35
CA THR A 144 -24.18 8.66 -25.51
C THR A 144 -23.10 9.26 -26.40
N MET A 145 -21.85 9.15 -25.98
CA MET A 145 -20.68 9.46 -26.80
C MET A 145 -19.68 8.32 -26.76
N ARG A 146 -19.06 8.02 -27.91
CA ARG A 146 -17.99 7.04 -28.03
C ARG A 146 -16.71 7.70 -28.51
N PHE A 147 -15.62 7.30 -27.87
CA PHE A 147 -14.27 7.75 -28.18
C PHE A 147 -13.38 6.56 -28.52
N GLU A 148 -12.37 6.77 -29.37
CA GLU A 148 -11.34 5.78 -29.72
C GLU A 148 -9.97 6.43 -29.60
N LYS A 149 -9.12 5.89 -28.72
CA LYS A 149 -7.77 6.39 -28.41
C LYS A 149 -7.76 7.92 -28.16
N GLY A 150 -8.74 8.41 -27.37
CA GLY A 150 -8.88 9.83 -27.04
C GLY A 150 -9.58 10.72 -28.05
N LYS A 151 -10.06 10.19 -29.18
CA LYS A 151 -10.75 10.97 -30.23
C LYS A 151 -12.21 10.60 -30.31
N THR A 152 -13.09 11.58 -30.52
CA THR A 152 -14.53 11.34 -30.70
C THR A 152 -14.78 10.50 -31.95
N ALA A 153 -15.34 9.31 -31.77
CA ALA A 153 -15.65 8.37 -32.84
C ALA A 153 -17.12 8.42 -33.27
N ARG A 154 -18.06 8.70 -32.32
CA ARG A 154 -19.49 8.75 -32.55
C ARG A 154 -20.16 9.76 -31.61
N GLY A 155 -21.08 10.60 -32.11
CA GLY A 155 -21.88 11.53 -31.31
C GLY A 155 -23.29 11.03 -31.07
N PHE A 156 -23.94 11.58 -30.10
CA PHE A 156 -25.23 11.44 -29.44
C PHE A 156 -26.25 10.39 -29.87
N THR A 157 -26.63 9.56 -28.88
CA THR A 157 -27.90 8.82 -28.79
C THR A 157 -28.28 8.56 -27.32
N HIS A 158 -29.51 8.32 -26.99
CA HIS A 158 -30.12 8.33 -25.63
C HIS A 158 -29.73 7.17 -24.71
N VAL A 159 -29.13 7.37 -23.47
CA VAL A 159 -29.18 6.49 -22.27
C VAL A 159 -28.32 7.00 -21.07
N GLY A 160 -28.59 6.66 -19.77
CA GLY A 160 -28.08 7.17 -18.49
C GLY A 160 -26.55 7.31 -18.25
N LEU A 161 -26.05 7.92 -17.10
CA LEU A 161 -24.61 8.07 -16.91
C LEU A 161 -23.92 6.76 -16.56
N THR A 162 -23.25 6.19 -17.53
CA THR A 162 -22.31 5.08 -17.40
C THR A 162 -21.06 5.39 -18.19
N VAL A 163 -19.89 5.19 -17.58
CA VAL A 163 -18.61 5.28 -18.29
C VAL A 163 -18.07 3.87 -18.45
N THR A 164 -18.02 3.39 -19.69
CA THR A 164 -17.41 2.10 -20.04
C THR A 164 -16.15 2.35 -20.84
N PHE A 165 -15.04 1.72 -20.45
CA PHE A 165 -13.78 1.88 -21.17
C PHE A 165 -12.99 0.59 -21.20
N LYS A 166 -12.14 0.44 -22.22
CA LYS A 166 -11.21 -0.67 -22.36
C LYS A 166 -9.78 -0.13 -22.39
N PRO A 167 -8.92 -0.51 -21.43
CA PRO A 167 -7.52 -0.12 -21.42
C PRO A 167 -6.80 -0.48 -22.73
N ASP A 168 -5.90 0.38 -23.19
CA ASP A 168 -5.15 0.17 -24.43
C ASP A 168 -3.91 -0.70 -24.17
N ALA A 169 -3.86 -1.90 -24.74
CA ALA A 169 -2.74 -2.82 -24.63
C ALA A 169 -1.43 -2.27 -25.23
N GLU A 170 -1.47 -1.24 -26.08
CA GLU A 170 -0.25 -0.56 -26.55
C GLU A 170 0.39 0.31 -25.43
N ILE A 171 -0.35 0.65 -24.38
CA ILE A 171 0.11 1.47 -23.25
C ILE A 171 0.41 0.58 -22.03
N PHE A 172 -0.48 -0.39 -21.75
CA PHE A 172 -0.37 -1.33 -20.62
C PHE A 172 0.17 -2.67 -21.11
N GLU A 173 1.48 -2.73 -21.34
CA GLU A 173 2.14 -3.89 -21.93
C GLU A 173 2.19 -5.10 -20.98
N GLU A 174 2.17 -4.90 -19.66
CA GLU A 174 2.24 -5.97 -18.66
C GLU A 174 0.91 -6.71 -18.52
N THR A 175 -0.20 -5.96 -18.38
CA THR A 175 -1.55 -6.49 -18.23
C THR A 175 -2.60 -5.43 -18.53
N THR A 176 -3.74 -5.88 -19.07
CA THR A 176 -4.97 -5.08 -19.21
C THR A 176 -6.11 -5.64 -18.34
N GLU A 177 -5.81 -6.63 -17.49
CA GLU A 177 -6.79 -7.26 -16.60
C GLU A 177 -6.80 -6.58 -15.23
N PHE A 178 -7.99 -6.16 -14.77
CA PHE A 178 -8.18 -5.59 -13.45
C PHE A 178 -8.17 -6.67 -12.38
N ASP A 179 -7.46 -6.44 -11.28
CA ASP A 179 -7.54 -7.25 -10.07
C ASP A 179 -8.73 -6.77 -9.21
N THR A 180 -9.71 -7.66 -9.02
CA THR A 180 -10.93 -7.36 -8.25
C THR A 180 -10.62 -7.03 -6.79
N GLN A 181 -9.61 -7.68 -6.20
CA GLN A 181 -9.25 -7.43 -4.79
C GLN A 181 -8.64 -6.04 -4.60
N VAL A 182 -7.81 -5.60 -5.55
CA VAL A 182 -7.22 -4.25 -5.54
C VAL A 182 -8.31 -3.18 -5.65
N LEU A 183 -9.29 -3.40 -6.56
CA LEU A 183 -10.45 -2.51 -6.68
C LEU A 183 -11.31 -2.52 -5.41
N LEU A 184 -11.61 -3.70 -4.88
CA LEU A 184 -12.41 -3.87 -3.67
C LEU A 184 -11.84 -3.10 -2.47
N ASN A 185 -10.53 -3.22 -2.24
CA ASN A 185 -9.86 -2.51 -1.15
C ASN A 185 -10.02 -0.99 -1.29
N ARG A 186 -9.79 -0.45 -2.48
CA ARG A 186 -9.93 0.99 -2.72
C ARG A 186 -11.37 1.48 -2.60
N LEU A 187 -12.33 0.73 -3.13
CA LEU A 187 -13.77 1.07 -3.05
C LEU A 187 -14.27 0.99 -1.61
N ARG A 188 -13.78 0.05 -0.83
CA ARG A 188 -14.07 -0.06 0.61
C ARG A 188 -13.58 1.16 1.38
N GLU A 189 -12.36 1.64 1.13
CA GLU A 189 -11.85 2.89 1.71
C GLU A 189 -12.81 4.05 1.41
N GLN A 190 -13.26 4.18 0.15
CA GLN A 190 -14.16 5.25 -0.26
C GLN A 190 -15.54 5.14 0.42
N ALA A 191 -16.06 3.94 0.60
CA ALA A 191 -17.31 3.72 1.33
C ALA A 191 -17.19 4.10 2.82
N PHE A 192 -16.06 3.82 3.47
CA PHE A 192 -15.79 4.26 4.85
C PHE A 192 -15.64 5.78 4.99
N LEU A 193 -15.02 6.44 4.01
CA LEU A 193 -14.80 7.90 4.04
C LEU A 193 -16.08 8.70 3.80
N ASN A 194 -17.10 8.08 3.21
CA ASN A 194 -18.38 8.69 2.87
C ASN A 194 -19.52 7.92 3.53
N ALA A 195 -19.75 8.16 4.82
CA ALA A 195 -20.78 7.48 5.60
C ALA A 195 -22.13 7.49 4.88
N GLY A 196 -22.76 6.32 4.71
CA GLY A 196 -24.04 6.14 4.04
C GLY A 196 -23.99 6.10 2.51
N LEU A 197 -22.83 6.34 1.87
CA LEU A 197 -22.65 6.09 0.44
C LEU A 197 -22.56 4.58 0.19
N ARG A 198 -23.40 4.09 -0.74
CA ARG A 198 -23.39 2.68 -1.14
C ARG A 198 -22.55 2.49 -2.40
N ILE A 199 -21.55 1.63 -2.34
CA ILE A 199 -20.71 1.28 -3.49
C ILE A 199 -20.87 -0.23 -3.75
N VAL A 200 -21.28 -0.61 -4.95
CA VAL A 200 -21.47 -2.01 -5.34
C VAL A 200 -20.42 -2.36 -6.39
N LEU A 201 -19.57 -3.35 -6.09
CA LEU A 201 -18.61 -3.91 -7.04
C LEU A 201 -19.10 -5.26 -7.53
N THR A 202 -19.23 -5.44 -8.84
CA THR A 202 -19.60 -6.70 -9.47
C THR A 202 -18.52 -7.16 -10.44
N ASP A 203 -17.99 -8.38 -10.25
CA ASP A 203 -17.07 -9.00 -11.19
C ASP A 203 -17.80 -9.99 -12.10
N MET A 204 -18.12 -9.56 -13.33
CA MET A 204 -18.85 -10.37 -14.30
C MET A 204 -17.97 -11.42 -15.02
N ARG A 205 -16.69 -11.46 -14.75
CA ARG A 205 -15.76 -12.48 -15.30
C ARG A 205 -15.86 -13.81 -14.55
N LYS A 206 -16.35 -13.76 -13.30
CA LYS A 206 -16.49 -14.92 -12.42
C LYS A 206 -17.96 -15.24 -12.19
N GLU A 207 -18.45 -16.29 -12.85
CA GLU A 207 -19.77 -16.84 -12.54
C GLU A 207 -19.69 -17.69 -11.27
N LEU A 208 -20.59 -17.45 -10.32
CA LEU A 208 -20.69 -18.26 -9.10
C LEU A 208 -21.24 -19.66 -9.45
N SER A 209 -20.58 -20.70 -8.98
CA SER A 209 -21.11 -22.06 -9.04
C SER A 209 -22.33 -22.21 -8.11
N GLU A 210 -23.17 -23.23 -8.33
CA GLU A 210 -24.32 -23.49 -7.43
C GLU A 210 -23.87 -23.80 -5.97
N GLU A 211 -22.63 -24.25 -5.79
CA GLU A 211 -22.06 -24.54 -4.48
C GLU A 211 -21.54 -23.26 -3.76
N ASP A 212 -21.24 -22.20 -4.52
CA ASP A 212 -20.80 -20.91 -3.99
C ASP A 212 -21.96 -19.97 -3.67
N LYS A 213 -23.20 -20.35 -4.01
CA LYS A 213 -24.42 -19.59 -3.68
C LYS A 213 -24.83 -19.86 -2.24
N VAL A 214 -24.31 -19.10 -1.29
CA VAL A 214 -24.73 -19.18 0.12
C VAL A 214 -26.04 -18.41 0.28
N ASP A 215 -27.09 -19.11 0.76
CA ASP A 215 -28.37 -18.50 1.09
C ASP A 215 -28.27 -17.73 2.42
N TYR A 216 -28.09 -16.41 2.34
CA TYR A 216 -27.99 -15.53 3.49
C TYR A 216 -29.34 -15.13 4.11
N SER A 217 -30.48 -15.61 3.58
CA SER A 217 -31.81 -15.32 4.15
C SER A 217 -31.97 -15.82 5.60
N VAL A 218 -31.17 -16.82 5.99
CA VAL A 218 -31.16 -17.40 7.35
C VAL A 218 -30.58 -16.43 8.40
N PHE A 219 -29.76 -15.45 8.00
CA PHE A 219 -29.13 -14.50 8.94
C PHE A 219 -29.91 -13.20 9.12
N ALA A 220 -30.80 -12.86 8.20
CA ALA A 220 -31.65 -11.67 8.31
C ALA A 220 -32.76 -11.85 9.37
N GLU A 221 -33.25 -13.08 9.60
CA GLU A 221 -34.28 -13.37 10.61
C GLU A 221 -33.78 -13.33 12.06
N GLN A 222 -32.45 -13.36 12.31
CA GLN A 222 -31.92 -13.31 13.68
C GLN A 222 -31.63 -11.87 14.18
N ALA A 223 -31.77 -10.85 13.35
CA ALA A 223 -31.56 -9.46 13.72
C ALA A 223 -32.82 -8.73 14.20
N GLU A 224 -34.01 -9.29 14.01
CA GLU A 224 -35.30 -8.64 14.38
C GLU A 224 -35.88 -9.07 15.75
N ASP A 225 -35.28 -10.05 16.47
CA ASP A 225 -35.84 -10.59 17.72
C ASP A 225 -34.98 -10.36 18.96
N THR A 226 -34.54 -9.11 19.22
CA THR A 226 -33.97 -8.74 20.53
C THR A 226 -34.64 -7.55 21.16
N ASP A 227 -35.96 -7.59 21.30
CA ASP A 227 -36.71 -6.75 22.23
C ASP A 227 -37.68 -7.63 23.04
N THR A 228 -37.14 -8.39 24.00
CA THR A 228 -37.92 -8.87 25.14
C THR A 228 -37.01 -9.16 26.33
N GLU A 229 -37.25 -8.40 27.38
CA GLU A 229 -36.71 -8.60 28.72
C GLU A 229 -36.88 -10.06 29.18
N LYS A 230 -35.78 -10.70 29.64
CA LYS A 230 -35.83 -11.80 30.60
C LYS A 230 -34.74 -11.72 31.63
N SER A 231 -35.20 -11.84 32.85
CA SER A 231 -34.51 -11.83 34.15
C SER A 231 -33.39 -12.85 34.31
N ALA A 232 -32.45 -12.50 35.20
CA ALA A 232 -31.35 -13.29 35.73
C ALA A 232 -31.81 -14.66 36.27
N ASP A 233 -31.04 -15.66 35.93
CA ASP A 233 -30.52 -16.83 36.67
C ASP A 233 -30.43 -18.01 35.70
N ASP A 234 -29.22 -18.34 35.24
CA ASP A 234 -28.63 -19.64 35.21
C ASP A 234 -27.26 -19.56 34.54
N ALA A 235 -26.26 -19.86 35.35
CA ALA A 235 -24.88 -20.03 34.92
C ALA A 235 -24.73 -21.45 34.33
N ALA A 236 -24.21 -21.56 33.12
CA ALA A 236 -23.19 -22.52 32.70
C ALA A 236 -23.06 -22.62 31.17
N GLU A 237 -21.82 -22.66 30.74
CA GLU A 237 -21.32 -23.08 29.43
C GLU A 237 -21.51 -22.10 28.28
N ASP A 238 -20.66 -21.04 28.27
CA ASP A 238 -20.31 -20.25 27.10
C ASP A 238 -19.49 -21.12 26.13
N GLU A 239 -20.12 -21.71 25.15
CA GLU A 239 -19.47 -22.01 23.88
C GLU A 239 -19.30 -20.67 23.15
N GLU A 240 -18.09 -20.09 23.23
CA GLU A 240 -17.65 -19.02 22.34
C GLU A 240 -17.77 -19.52 20.90
N LYS A 241 -18.83 -19.12 20.20
CA LYS A 241 -18.89 -19.21 18.75
C LYS A 241 -17.90 -18.21 18.17
N GLU A 242 -16.67 -18.69 17.94
CA GLU A 242 -15.69 -17.98 17.12
C GLU A 242 -16.33 -17.62 15.78
N LEU A 243 -16.43 -16.32 15.52
CA LEU A 243 -16.73 -15.77 14.19
C LEU A 243 -15.51 -16.08 13.30
N SER A 244 -15.64 -17.04 12.42
CA SER A 244 -14.56 -17.39 11.48
C SER A 244 -14.24 -16.25 10.51
N ALA A 245 -13.03 -16.22 9.94
CA ALA A 245 -12.60 -15.22 8.94
C ALA A 245 -13.51 -15.21 7.71
N GLU A 246 -14.19 -16.30 7.39
CA GLU A 246 -15.27 -16.36 6.38
C GLU A 246 -16.42 -15.42 6.68
N ASN A 247 -16.78 -15.23 7.97
CA ASN A 247 -17.82 -14.28 8.36
C ASN A 247 -17.39 -12.81 8.24
N ILE A 248 -16.10 -12.53 8.24
CA ILE A 248 -15.57 -11.16 8.05
C ILE A 248 -15.57 -10.78 6.56
N LEU A 249 -15.17 -11.71 5.70
CA LEU A 249 -15.31 -11.59 4.24
C LEU A 249 -16.77 -11.65 3.78
N SER A 250 -17.61 -12.37 4.50
CA SER A 250 -19.04 -12.50 4.18
C SER A 250 -19.89 -11.30 4.60
N SER A 251 -19.42 -10.43 5.53
CA SER A 251 -20.15 -9.22 5.90
C SER A 251 -20.23 -8.17 4.78
N ASP A 252 -19.35 -8.27 3.80
CA ASP A 252 -19.35 -7.41 2.60
C ASP A 252 -20.03 -8.07 1.38
N ARG A 253 -20.47 -9.33 1.51
CA ARG A 253 -21.24 -10.04 0.49
C ARG A 253 -22.72 -9.99 0.87
N THR A 254 -23.40 -8.92 0.54
CA THR A 254 -24.85 -8.90 0.68
C THR A 254 -25.46 -9.55 -0.56
N GLY A 255 -25.98 -10.76 -0.38
CA GLY A 255 -26.93 -11.31 -1.35
C GLY A 255 -28.12 -10.37 -1.45
N SER A 256 -28.29 -9.68 -2.59
CA SER A 256 -29.60 -9.15 -2.94
C SER A 256 -30.56 -10.33 -3.04
N SER A 257 -31.85 -10.13 -2.73
CA SER A 257 -32.92 -11.12 -2.72
C SER A 257 -33.23 -11.78 -4.08
N GLU A 258 -32.41 -11.54 -5.10
CA GLU A 258 -32.35 -12.25 -6.36
C GLU A 258 -30.90 -12.73 -6.54
N SER A 259 -30.71 -14.05 -6.59
CA SER A 259 -29.43 -14.72 -6.71
C SER A 259 -28.54 -14.05 -7.78
N SER A 260 -27.55 -13.25 -7.35
CA SER A 260 -26.58 -12.69 -8.29
C SER A 260 -25.82 -13.86 -8.96
N LYS A 261 -25.82 -13.87 -10.29
CA LYS A 261 -25.07 -14.84 -11.09
C LYS A 261 -23.55 -14.63 -10.95
N TYR A 262 -23.13 -13.46 -10.49
CA TYR A 262 -21.75 -13.00 -10.48
C TYR A 262 -21.32 -12.62 -9.06
N GLU A 263 -20.01 -12.66 -8.82
CA GLU A 263 -19.42 -12.21 -7.57
C GLU A 263 -19.68 -10.72 -7.35
N THR A 264 -20.41 -10.36 -6.28
CA THR A 264 -20.86 -8.99 -6.00
C THR A 264 -20.56 -8.62 -4.56
N TYR A 265 -20.00 -7.43 -4.35
CA TYR A 265 -19.68 -6.84 -3.06
C TYR A 265 -20.48 -5.56 -2.88
N ASP A 266 -21.19 -5.44 -1.77
CA ASP A 266 -22.02 -4.29 -1.42
C ASP A 266 -21.42 -3.58 -0.21
N LEU A 267 -20.89 -2.39 -0.41
CA LEU A 267 -20.11 -1.64 0.55
C LEU A 267 -20.90 -0.41 0.99
N CYS A 268 -21.40 -0.43 2.23
CA CYS A 268 -22.09 0.71 2.83
C CYS A 268 -21.84 0.74 4.33
N TYR A 269 -21.20 1.78 4.84
CA TYR A 269 -20.82 1.90 6.24
C TYR A 269 -21.35 3.19 6.87
N GLU A 270 -22.40 3.08 7.67
CA GLU A 270 -23.00 4.23 8.35
C GLU A 270 -22.08 4.82 9.44
N GLY A 271 -21.26 4.00 10.07
CA GLY A 271 -20.29 4.45 11.08
C GLY A 271 -19.10 5.24 10.50
N GLY A 272 -18.96 5.29 9.17
CA GLY A 272 -17.91 6.05 8.50
C GLY A 272 -16.51 5.64 8.94
N ILE A 273 -15.63 6.60 9.23
CA ILE A 273 -14.25 6.31 9.63
C ILE A 273 -14.12 5.62 11.01
N ARG A 274 -15.17 5.58 11.86
CA ARG A 274 -15.18 4.74 13.07
C ARG A 274 -15.16 3.27 12.67
N SER A 275 -16.09 2.87 11.79
CA SER A 275 -16.13 1.51 11.26
C SER A 275 -14.85 1.15 10.50
N PHE A 276 -14.18 2.14 9.90
CA PHE A 276 -12.89 1.92 9.26
C PHE A 276 -11.81 1.53 10.28
N VAL A 277 -11.71 2.22 11.42
CA VAL A 277 -10.75 1.87 12.49
C VAL A 277 -11.06 0.48 13.06
N GLU A 278 -12.33 0.15 13.27
CA GLU A 278 -12.75 -1.19 13.72
C GLU A 278 -12.36 -2.26 12.69
N HIS A 279 -12.59 -2.00 11.41
CA HIS A 279 -12.20 -2.88 10.30
C HIS A 279 -10.67 -3.10 10.27
N LEU A 280 -9.87 -2.04 10.36
CA LEU A 280 -8.41 -2.14 10.39
C LEU A 280 -7.90 -2.98 11.59
N ASN A 281 -8.51 -2.82 12.77
CA ASN A 281 -8.17 -3.63 13.94
C ASN A 281 -8.57 -5.09 13.76
N LYS A 282 -9.74 -5.36 13.13
CA LYS A 282 -10.18 -6.73 12.81
C LYS A 282 -9.24 -7.40 11.81
N LEU A 283 -8.87 -6.72 10.73
CA LEU A 283 -7.92 -7.25 9.74
C LEU A 283 -6.58 -7.66 10.37
N LYS A 284 -6.14 -6.92 11.38
CA LYS A 284 -4.91 -7.24 12.13
C LYS A 284 -5.12 -8.29 13.20
N HIS A 285 -6.33 -8.75 13.43
CA HIS A 285 -6.70 -9.61 14.56
C HIS A 285 -6.15 -9.08 15.90
N ALA A 286 -6.03 -7.76 16.02
CA ALA A 286 -5.46 -7.10 17.19
C ALA A 286 -6.49 -7.02 18.32
N SER A 287 -6.06 -7.26 19.55
CA SER A 287 -6.91 -7.11 20.74
C SER A 287 -6.93 -5.64 21.14
N VAL A 288 -8.10 -5.00 21.07
CA VAL A 288 -8.24 -3.60 21.46
C VAL A 288 -8.12 -3.42 22.98
N ILE A 289 -7.47 -2.35 23.43
CA ILE A 289 -7.28 -2.07 24.87
C ILE A 289 -8.38 -1.22 25.48
N HIS A 290 -9.28 -0.69 24.66
CA HIS A 290 -10.51 -0.01 25.08
C HIS A 290 -11.62 -0.27 24.02
N PRO A 291 -12.90 -0.43 24.46
CA PRO A 291 -13.97 -0.89 23.57
C PRO A 291 -14.35 0.13 22.52
N ASP A 292 -14.47 1.40 22.90
CA ASP A 292 -15.01 2.43 22.02
C ASP A 292 -13.93 3.07 21.15
N VAL A 293 -14.25 3.33 19.88
CA VAL A 293 -13.41 4.14 19.00
C VAL A 293 -13.49 5.61 19.42
N ILE A 294 -12.36 6.22 19.71
CA ILE A 294 -12.26 7.66 19.98
C ILE A 294 -12.50 8.40 18.68
N TYR A 295 -13.55 9.22 18.65
CA TYR A 295 -13.96 9.93 17.45
C TYR A 295 -14.05 11.42 17.69
N MET A 296 -13.50 12.19 16.76
CA MET A 296 -13.43 13.64 16.80
C MET A 296 -13.76 14.21 15.44
N ILE A 297 -14.69 15.15 15.38
CA ILE A 297 -14.97 15.94 14.20
C ILE A 297 -15.14 17.41 14.57
N ALA A 298 -14.50 18.29 13.83
CA ALA A 298 -14.73 19.72 13.96
C ALA A 298 -14.41 20.46 12.66
N LYS A 299 -15.04 21.62 12.51
CA LYS A 299 -14.82 22.53 11.40
C LYS A 299 -14.21 23.83 11.90
N LYS A 300 -13.14 24.29 11.26
CA LYS A 300 -12.49 25.57 11.56
C LYS A 300 -12.26 26.36 10.26
N GLY A 301 -13.01 27.45 10.11
CA GLY A 301 -13.11 28.12 8.80
C GLY A 301 -13.83 27.23 7.78
N ASP A 302 -13.21 27.03 6.62
CA ASP A 302 -13.71 26.14 5.57
C ASP A 302 -13.09 24.73 5.61
N ILE A 303 -12.19 24.45 6.56
CA ILE A 303 -11.54 23.17 6.74
C ILE A 303 -12.28 22.35 7.78
N THR A 304 -12.65 21.12 7.43
CA THR A 304 -13.19 20.13 8.36
C THR A 304 -12.12 19.07 8.60
N ALA A 305 -11.86 18.74 9.86
CA ALA A 305 -11.03 17.60 10.22
C ALA A 305 -11.87 16.57 10.97
N GLU A 306 -11.71 15.33 10.59
CA GLU A 306 -12.37 14.17 11.15
C GLU A 306 -11.31 13.12 11.50
N VAL A 307 -11.30 12.64 12.73
CA VAL A 307 -10.31 11.70 13.25
C VAL A 307 -11.03 10.60 14.03
N ALA A 308 -10.73 9.36 13.70
CA ALA A 308 -11.10 8.19 14.48
C ALA A 308 -9.84 7.45 14.90
N MET A 309 -9.77 6.97 16.14
CA MET A 309 -8.61 6.23 16.62
C MET A 309 -8.96 5.24 17.73
N GLN A 310 -8.20 4.14 17.80
CA GLN A 310 -8.31 3.13 18.85
C GLN A 310 -6.94 2.51 19.10
N TYR A 311 -6.64 2.17 20.35
CA TYR A 311 -5.40 1.49 20.69
C TYR A 311 -5.62 -0.02 20.84
N ASN A 312 -4.60 -0.77 20.46
CA ASN A 312 -4.57 -2.23 20.49
C ASN A 312 -3.27 -2.77 21.15
N ASP A 313 -3.17 -4.08 21.24
CA ASP A 313 -2.05 -4.77 21.89
C ASP A 313 -0.76 -4.83 21.04
N SER A 314 -0.81 -4.44 19.74
CA SER A 314 0.34 -4.47 18.85
C SER A 314 1.46 -3.48 19.24
N TYR A 315 2.63 -3.64 18.63
CA TYR A 315 3.78 -2.72 18.84
C TYR A 315 3.90 -1.69 17.73
N ASN A 316 3.16 -1.86 16.63
CA ASN A 316 3.24 -1.00 15.46
C ASN A 316 2.11 0.03 15.45
N GLU A 317 2.37 1.21 14.89
CA GLU A 317 1.33 2.20 14.58
C GLU A 317 0.70 1.92 13.21
N THR A 318 -0.58 2.21 13.07
CA THR A 318 -1.30 2.26 11.81
C THR A 318 -2.01 3.58 11.72
N ILE A 319 -1.53 4.47 10.88
CA ILE A 319 -2.16 5.77 10.66
C ILE A 319 -2.44 5.90 9.17
N VAL A 320 -3.71 5.93 8.81
CA VAL A 320 -4.17 6.12 7.43
C VAL A 320 -4.72 7.54 7.31
N THR A 321 -4.27 8.26 6.28
CA THR A 321 -4.58 9.67 6.15
C THR A 321 -5.17 10.02 4.80
N PHE A 322 -6.14 10.94 4.81
CA PHE A 322 -6.89 11.36 3.63
C PHE A 322 -7.07 12.87 3.57
N ALA A 323 -7.03 13.41 2.36
CA ALA A 323 -7.37 14.80 2.08
C ALA A 323 -8.37 14.84 0.89
N ASN A 324 -9.58 15.37 1.12
CA ASN A 324 -10.69 15.35 0.15
C ASN A 324 -10.92 13.94 -0.43
N ASN A 325 -10.96 12.92 0.44
CA ASN A 325 -11.11 11.49 0.12
C ASN A 325 -9.95 10.87 -0.69
N MET A 326 -8.90 11.63 -0.98
CA MET A 326 -7.68 11.11 -1.61
C MET A 326 -6.75 10.54 -0.55
N SER A 327 -6.28 9.31 -0.74
CA SER A 327 -5.31 8.68 0.16
C SER A 327 -3.95 9.38 0.07
N THR A 328 -3.46 9.86 1.21
CA THR A 328 -2.15 10.53 1.32
C THR A 328 -1.14 9.57 1.92
N ILE A 329 -0.66 8.63 1.11
CA ILE A 329 0.24 7.54 1.55
C ILE A 329 1.57 8.05 2.13
N ASP A 330 2.05 9.20 1.67
CA ASP A 330 3.23 9.90 2.19
C ASP A 330 2.87 10.91 3.30
N GLY A 331 1.64 10.86 3.80
CA GLY A 331 1.14 11.72 4.88
C GLY A 331 0.95 13.17 4.47
N GLY A 332 1.47 14.07 5.30
CA GLY A 332 1.41 15.51 5.05
C GLY A 332 1.18 16.33 6.32
N THR A 333 0.73 17.58 6.12
CA THR A 333 0.55 18.55 7.21
C THR A 333 -0.53 18.14 8.21
N HIS A 334 -1.61 17.47 7.77
CA HIS A 334 -2.68 16.96 8.62
C HIS A 334 -2.20 15.83 9.52
N GLU A 335 -1.41 14.90 9.02
CA GLU A 335 -0.80 13.83 9.81
C GLU A 335 0.18 14.40 10.84
N THR A 336 1.03 15.34 10.41
CA THR A 336 1.98 16.03 11.31
C THR A 336 1.24 16.76 12.43
N GLY A 337 0.13 17.44 12.12
CA GLY A 337 -0.72 18.09 13.11
C GLY A 337 -1.31 17.10 14.11
N PHE A 338 -1.87 15.99 13.64
CA PHE A 338 -2.41 14.93 14.48
C PHE A 338 -1.35 14.32 15.40
N LYS A 339 -0.21 13.90 14.87
CA LYS A 339 0.89 13.28 15.63
C LYS A 339 1.43 14.23 16.71
N THR A 340 1.53 15.52 16.41
CA THR A 340 1.96 16.56 17.36
C THR A 340 0.95 16.72 18.49
N ALA A 341 -0.32 16.89 18.14
CA ALA A 341 -1.40 17.07 19.12
C ALA A 341 -1.56 15.87 20.05
N LEU A 342 -1.57 14.65 19.50
CA LEU A 342 -1.68 13.41 20.26
C LEU A 342 -0.58 13.32 21.33
N THR A 343 0.68 13.52 20.92
CA THR A 343 1.83 13.46 21.83
C THR A 343 1.73 14.52 22.92
N LYS A 344 1.31 15.73 22.58
CA LYS A 344 1.11 16.84 23.52
C LYS A 344 0.02 16.52 24.53
N VAL A 345 -1.17 16.10 24.07
CA VAL A 345 -2.32 15.82 24.94
C VAL A 345 -1.99 14.69 25.93
N LEU A 346 -1.32 13.62 25.50
CA LEU A 346 -0.92 12.54 26.39
C LEU A 346 0.07 13.00 27.46
N ASN A 347 1.06 13.82 27.11
CA ASN A 347 1.99 14.38 28.09
C ASN A 347 1.29 15.33 29.07
N ASP A 348 0.45 16.24 28.57
CA ASP A 348 -0.27 17.22 29.41
C ASP A 348 -1.22 16.50 30.37
N TYR A 349 -1.97 15.50 29.89
CA TYR A 349 -2.88 14.72 30.72
C TYR A 349 -2.12 13.89 31.77
N ALA A 350 -1.00 13.25 31.39
CA ALA A 350 -0.18 12.48 32.31
C ALA A 350 0.41 13.35 33.44
N ARG A 351 0.81 14.59 33.15
CA ARG A 351 1.29 15.57 34.16
C ARG A 351 0.18 16.08 35.01
N LYS A 352 -0.97 16.50 34.42
CA LYS A 352 -2.16 16.99 35.14
C LYS A 352 -2.63 15.98 36.20
N ASN A 353 -2.56 14.68 35.88
CA ASN A 353 -3.00 13.60 36.76
C ASN A 353 -1.88 12.97 37.63
N GLY A 354 -0.66 13.54 37.62
CA GLY A 354 0.46 13.07 38.45
C GLY A 354 1.02 11.70 38.05
N ILE A 355 0.72 11.24 36.84
CA ILE A 355 1.24 9.97 36.27
C ILE A 355 2.72 10.16 35.86
N LEU A 356 3.04 11.30 35.27
CA LEU A 356 4.40 11.77 35.04
C LEU A 356 4.71 12.90 36.04
N LYS A 357 5.83 12.79 36.77
CA LYS A 357 6.34 13.81 37.66
C LYS A 357 7.09 14.90 36.88
N ASP A 358 7.27 16.08 37.47
CA ASP A 358 8.00 17.20 36.82
C ASP A 358 9.45 16.82 36.42
N ALA A 359 10.07 15.92 37.17
CA ALA A 359 11.44 15.44 36.90
C ALA A 359 11.49 14.35 35.79
N ASP A 360 10.35 13.76 35.45
CA ASP A 360 10.31 12.71 34.43
C ASP A 360 10.39 13.29 33.01
N LYS A 361 11.01 12.55 32.10
CA LYS A 361 11.01 12.91 30.70
C LYS A 361 9.63 12.76 30.09
N ASN A 362 9.32 13.58 29.10
CA ASN A 362 8.11 13.44 28.30
C ASN A 362 8.14 12.16 27.48
N LEU A 363 6.94 11.62 27.22
CA LEU A 363 6.73 10.61 26.20
C LEU A 363 7.12 11.18 24.83
N SER A 364 7.84 10.40 24.02
CA SER A 364 8.10 10.75 22.63
C SER A 364 6.89 10.47 21.74
N GLY A 365 6.96 10.91 20.47
CA GLY A 365 5.93 10.59 19.50
C GLY A 365 5.77 9.07 19.28
N GLU A 366 6.86 8.32 19.22
CA GLU A 366 6.82 6.85 19.09
C GLU A 366 6.15 6.18 20.29
N ASP A 367 6.47 6.64 21.52
CA ASP A 367 5.84 6.11 22.73
C ASP A 367 4.30 6.33 22.73
N ALA A 368 3.88 7.50 22.23
CA ALA A 368 2.48 7.88 22.15
C ALA A 368 1.69 7.11 21.08
N ARG A 369 2.36 6.54 20.10
CA ARG A 369 1.73 5.87 18.96
C ARG A 369 1.89 4.36 18.93
N GLU A 370 2.62 3.76 19.89
CA GLU A 370 2.71 2.29 19.97
C GLU A 370 1.32 1.67 20.15
N GLY A 371 0.91 0.81 19.20
CA GLY A 371 -0.40 0.15 19.19
C GLY A 371 -1.57 1.06 18.78
N LEU A 372 -1.29 2.23 18.21
CA LEU A 372 -2.31 3.13 17.69
C LEU A 372 -2.81 2.67 16.31
N CYS A 373 -4.13 2.56 16.16
CA CYS A 373 -4.83 2.49 14.88
C CYS A 373 -5.65 3.76 14.71
N ALA A 374 -5.39 4.56 13.67
CA ALA A 374 -6.05 5.85 13.46
C ALA A 374 -6.32 6.13 11.99
N VAL A 375 -7.45 6.77 11.72
CA VAL A 375 -7.82 7.35 10.43
C VAL A 375 -7.97 8.85 10.60
N VAL A 376 -7.27 9.62 9.78
CA VAL A 376 -7.30 11.09 9.78
C VAL A 376 -7.77 11.57 8.42
N SER A 377 -8.94 12.19 8.36
CA SER A 377 -9.53 12.73 7.13
C SER A 377 -9.70 14.25 7.25
N VAL A 378 -9.23 14.98 6.25
CA VAL A 378 -9.46 16.43 6.17
C VAL A 378 -10.17 16.78 4.87
N LYS A 379 -11.12 17.70 4.96
CA LYS A 379 -11.86 18.25 3.81
C LYS A 379 -11.62 19.75 3.75
N LEU A 380 -11.11 20.24 2.61
CA LEU A 380 -10.72 21.62 2.40
C LEU A 380 -10.97 22.08 0.95
N PRO A 381 -11.27 23.37 0.70
CA PRO A 381 -11.60 23.87 -0.65
C PRO A 381 -10.44 23.76 -1.65
N ASP A 382 -9.23 24.16 -1.21
CA ASP A 382 -8.05 24.26 -2.07
C ASP A 382 -6.92 23.36 -1.55
N ALA A 383 -7.04 22.03 -1.79
CA ALA A 383 -6.00 21.09 -1.40
C ALA A 383 -4.77 21.22 -2.31
N GLN A 384 -3.60 21.42 -1.70
CA GLN A 384 -2.32 21.48 -2.38
C GLN A 384 -1.52 20.23 -2.08
N PHE A 385 -1.17 19.49 -3.11
CA PHE A 385 -0.36 18.26 -3.00
C PHE A 385 1.04 18.48 -3.56
N GLU A 386 2.03 17.79 -3.02
CA GLU A 386 3.43 17.92 -3.47
C GLU A 386 3.66 17.28 -4.85
N SER A 387 2.78 16.36 -5.30
CA SER A 387 2.90 15.67 -6.59
C SER A 387 1.55 15.44 -7.27
N GLN A 388 1.57 15.07 -8.56
CA GLN A 388 0.37 14.71 -9.32
C GLN A 388 -0.34 13.47 -8.75
N THR A 389 0.39 12.56 -8.13
CA THR A 389 -0.16 11.36 -7.48
C THR A 389 -0.92 11.67 -6.19
N LYS A 390 -0.93 12.93 -5.74
CA LYS A 390 -1.64 13.42 -4.54
C LYS A 390 -1.24 12.70 -3.24
N ALA A 391 -0.06 12.08 -3.23
CA ALA A 391 0.38 11.23 -2.12
C ALA A 391 0.67 11.99 -0.81
N LYS A 392 0.91 13.31 -0.87
CA LYS A 392 1.28 14.12 0.29
C LYS A 392 0.61 15.50 0.28
N LEU A 393 -0.08 15.85 1.38
CA LEU A 393 -0.73 17.15 1.54
C LEU A 393 0.26 18.22 2.00
N GLY A 394 0.32 19.35 1.27
CA GLY A 394 1.27 20.45 1.49
C GLY A 394 0.72 21.67 2.24
N ASN A 395 -0.59 21.84 2.35
CA ASN A 395 -1.24 23.03 2.98
C ASN A 395 -0.76 23.27 4.41
N SER A 396 0.06 24.30 4.65
CA SER A 396 0.70 24.55 5.95
C SER A 396 -0.30 24.88 7.07
N GLU A 397 -1.40 25.56 6.75
CA GLU A 397 -2.47 25.94 7.69
C GLU A 397 -3.20 24.74 8.27
N VAL A 398 -3.32 23.64 7.51
CA VAL A 398 -3.98 22.42 7.94
C VAL A 398 -3.31 21.81 9.17
N ARG A 399 -1.97 21.86 9.24
CA ARG A 399 -1.23 21.39 10.41
C ARG A 399 -1.73 22.01 11.71
N THR A 400 -1.82 23.34 11.72
CA THR A 400 -2.25 24.09 12.93
C THR A 400 -3.72 23.86 13.25
N ILE A 401 -4.57 23.72 12.23
CA ILE A 401 -6.00 23.50 12.41
C ILE A 401 -6.24 22.12 13.01
N VAL A 402 -5.62 21.08 12.47
CA VAL A 402 -5.73 19.70 12.98
C VAL A 402 -5.15 19.61 14.39
N ASP A 403 -3.97 20.19 14.66
CA ASP A 403 -3.36 20.24 15.99
C ASP A 403 -4.33 20.83 17.02
N ASN A 404 -4.95 21.98 16.73
CA ASN A 404 -5.89 22.61 17.62
C ASN A 404 -7.15 21.76 17.87
N ILE A 405 -7.75 21.23 16.78
CA ILE A 405 -8.96 20.40 16.88
C ILE A 405 -8.72 19.16 17.73
N VAL A 406 -7.63 18.43 17.42
CA VAL A 406 -7.28 17.21 18.15
C VAL A 406 -6.91 17.52 19.59
N THR A 407 -6.13 18.59 19.86
CA THR A 407 -5.78 18.99 21.22
C THR A 407 -7.04 19.28 22.05
N GLU A 408 -7.99 20.04 21.52
CA GLU A 408 -9.23 20.40 22.20
C GLU A 408 -10.11 19.16 22.44
N LYS A 409 -10.47 18.46 21.38
CA LYS A 409 -11.43 17.35 21.43
C LYS A 409 -10.92 16.13 22.16
N LEU A 410 -9.63 15.78 21.99
CA LEU A 410 -9.04 14.65 22.72
C LEU A 410 -8.88 14.95 24.22
N SER A 411 -8.55 16.19 24.58
CA SER A 411 -8.50 16.58 26.00
C SER A 411 -9.87 16.51 26.68
N GLU A 412 -10.93 16.98 25.99
CA GLU A 412 -12.33 16.86 26.46
C GLU A 412 -12.68 15.37 26.62
N TYR A 413 -12.40 14.54 25.60
CA TYR A 413 -12.71 13.11 25.65
C TYR A 413 -12.01 12.39 26.80
N PHE A 414 -10.73 12.67 27.07
CA PHE A 414 -9.99 12.05 28.16
C PHE A 414 -10.46 12.50 29.55
N ASP A 415 -10.90 13.77 29.69
CA ASP A 415 -11.49 14.23 30.92
C ASP A 415 -12.86 13.57 31.21
N GLU A 416 -13.63 13.26 30.16
CA GLU A 416 -14.91 12.53 30.24
C GLU A 416 -14.71 11.01 30.42
N ASN A 417 -13.63 10.44 29.88
CA ASN A 417 -13.35 8.99 29.82
C ASN A 417 -12.00 8.64 30.49
N PRO A 418 -11.84 8.84 31.81
CA PRO A 418 -10.55 8.67 32.47
C PRO A 418 -10.02 7.22 32.45
N ALA A 419 -10.89 6.22 32.34
CA ALA A 419 -10.49 4.81 32.22
C ALA A 419 -9.79 4.54 30.88
N VAL A 420 -10.32 5.08 29.78
CA VAL A 420 -9.71 4.98 28.46
C VAL A 420 -8.37 5.73 28.43
N ALA A 421 -8.36 6.98 28.95
CA ALA A 421 -7.14 7.77 29.03
C ALA A 421 -6.04 7.04 29.82
N ARG A 422 -6.41 6.34 30.92
CA ARG A 422 -5.47 5.54 31.72
C ARG A 422 -4.93 4.34 30.94
N ALA A 423 -5.78 3.60 30.23
CA ALA A 423 -5.35 2.44 29.42
C ALA A 423 -4.37 2.88 28.32
N VAL A 424 -4.65 3.98 27.61
CA VAL A 424 -3.78 4.55 26.59
C VAL A 424 -2.43 5.00 27.18
N LEU A 425 -2.45 5.68 28.33
CA LEU A 425 -1.22 6.11 29.00
C LEU A 425 -0.39 4.94 29.53
N ASP A 426 -1.01 3.90 30.06
CA ASP A 426 -0.28 2.71 30.56
C ASP A 426 0.43 2.00 29.37
N LYS A 427 -0.20 1.93 28.18
CA LYS A 427 0.43 1.44 26.95
C LYS A 427 1.63 2.30 26.55
N SER A 428 1.45 3.64 26.45
CA SER A 428 2.50 4.60 26.11
C SER A 428 3.67 4.59 27.10
N LEU A 429 3.41 4.43 28.38
CA LEU A 429 4.45 4.31 29.41
C LEU A 429 5.22 2.99 29.30
N ALA A 430 4.56 1.90 28.91
CA ALA A 430 5.23 0.62 28.63
C ALA A 430 6.18 0.75 27.43
N ALA A 431 5.73 1.43 26.36
CA ALA A 431 6.56 1.77 25.21
C ALA A 431 7.77 2.63 25.57
N PHE A 432 7.56 3.71 26.36
CA PHE A 432 8.61 4.57 26.87
C PHE A 432 9.69 3.80 27.64
N ARG A 433 9.29 2.89 28.54
CA ARG A 433 10.23 2.06 29.32
C ARG A 433 11.04 1.14 28.41
N ALA A 434 10.40 0.51 27.42
CA ALA A 434 11.07 -0.34 26.45
C ALA A 434 12.08 0.46 25.59
N ARG A 435 11.70 1.63 25.11
CA ARG A 435 12.58 2.52 24.32
C ARG A 435 13.79 3.02 25.13
N GLU A 436 13.59 3.43 26.39
CA GLU A 436 14.73 3.82 27.26
C GLU A 436 15.69 2.63 27.52
N ALA A 437 15.16 1.39 27.65
CA ALA A 437 15.97 0.19 27.76
C ALA A 437 16.76 -0.06 26.46
N ALA A 438 16.12 0.06 25.30
CA ALA A 438 16.73 -0.06 23.98
C ALA A 438 17.86 0.98 23.79
N ARG A 439 17.61 2.23 24.15
CA ARG A 439 18.62 3.31 24.10
C ARG A 439 19.85 3.00 24.94
N LYS A 440 19.65 2.52 26.17
CA LYS A 440 20.76 2.10 27.04
C LYS A 440 21.55 0.94 26.45
N ALA A 441 20.89 -0.06 25.88
CA ALA A 441 21.52 -1.20 25.24
C ALA A 441 22.36 -0.74 24.03
N ARG A 442 21.82 0.16 23.18
CA ARG A 442 22.54 0.75 22.03
C ARG A 442 23.78 1.54 22.46
N GLU A 443 23.69 2.37 23.50
CA GLU A 443 24.83 3.12 24.02
C GLU A 443 25.97 2.19 24.51
N LEU A 444 25.61 1.11 25.19
CA LEU A 444 26.58 0.12 25.65
C LEU A 444 27.27 -0.60 24.46
N THR A 445 26.51 -0.97 23.43
CA THR A 445 27.05 -1.58 22.21
C THR A 445 27.96 -0.62 21.46
N ARG A 446 27.55 0.66 21.31
CA ARG A 446 28.37 1.71 20.68
C ARG A 446 29.68 1.95 21.44
N ARG A 447 29.67 1.97 22.78
CA ARG A 447 30.91 2.10 23.59
C ARG A 447 31.86 0.94 23.38
N LYS A 448 31.34 -0.30 23.23
CA LYS A 448 32.15 -1.48 22.93
C LYS A 448 32.81 -1.36 21.54
N SER A 449 32.04 -0.98 20.50
CA SER A 449 32.56 -0.85 19.14
C SER A 449 33.58 0.27 18.98
N VAL A 450 33.45 1.38 19.72
CA VAL A 450 34.46 2.47 19.76
C VAL A 450 35.74 2.02 20.40
N LEU A 451 35.69 1.15 21.40
CA LEU A 451 36.89 0.57 22.04
C LEU A 451 37.58 -0.47 21.13
N GLU A 452 36.85 -1.10 20.22
CA GLU A 452 37.38 -2.07 19.25
C GLU A 452 37.85 -1.45 17.93
N GLY A 453 37.74 -0.11 17.77
CA GLY A 453 38.28 0.65 16.64
C GLY A 453 37.58 0.49 15.30
N SER A 454 36.46 -0.23 15.22
CA SER A 454 35.66 -0.41 14.00
C SER A 454 34.21 -0.06 14.24
N THR A 455 33.65 0.83 13.42
CA THR A 455 32.22 1.17 13.43
C THR A 455 31.41 0.24 12.54
N LEU A 456 32.05 -0.60 11.74
CA LEU A 456 31.43 -1.51 10.78
C LEU A 456 31.40 -2.95 11.32
N PRO A 457 30.42 -3.77 10.91
CA PRO A 457 30.35 -5.19 11.30
C PRO A 457 31.60 -5.94 10.86
N GLY A 458 32.19 -6.74 11.73
CA GLY A 458 33.40 -7.51 11.42
C GLY A 458 33.26 -8.50 10.26
N LYS A 459 32.03 -8.91 9.94
CA LYS A 459 31.71 -9.80 8.80
C LYS A 459 31.44 -9.06 7.48
N LEU A 460 31.25 -7.75 7.50
CA LEU A 460 31.01 -6.97 6.28
C LEU A 460 32.25 -6.95 5.40
N ALA A 461 32.13 -7.52 4.22
CA ALA A 461 33.11 -7.30 3.14
C ALA A 461 32.70 -6.05 2.37
N ASP A 462 33.14 -4.88 2.82
CA ASP A 462 32.76 -3.58 2.24
C ASP A 462 33.32 -3.38 0.83
N CYS A 463 32.73 -2.46 0.06
CA CYS A 463 33.20 -2.05 -1.25
C CYS A 463 34.13 -0.83 -1.16
N GLN A 464 34.85 -0.56 -2.26
CA GLN A 464 35.84 0.53 -2.33
C GLN A 464 35.16 1.90 -2.52
N SER A 465 34.08 1.95 -3.34
CA SER A 465 33.32 3.18 -3.60
C SER A 465 32.58 3.65 -2.35
N ARG A 466 32.48 4.97 -2.18
CA ARG A 466 31.70 5.63 -1.13
C ARG A 466 30.46 6.35 -1.68
N ARG A 467 30.22 6.24 -2.96
CA ARG A 467 29.07 6.85 -3.63
C ARG A 467 27.87 5.89 -3.55
N ALA A 468 26.89 6.23 -2.75
CA ALA A 468 25.70 5.40 -2.54
C ALA A 468 24.99 5.08 -3.86
N ASP A 469 24.90 6.03 -4.79
CA ASP A 469 24.23 5.89 -6.09
C ASP A 469 24.74 4.74 -6.99
N VAL A 470 25.98 4.31 -6.78
CA VAL A 470 26.61 3.23 -7.58
C VAL A 470 26.92 1.98 -6.77
N THR A 471 26.71 1.98 -5.44
CA THR A 471 27.10 0.86 -4.57
C THR A 471 25.94 -0.04 -4.23
N GLU A 472 26.24 -1.32 -4.03
CA GLU A 472 25.28 -2.38 -3.75
C GLU A 472 25.69 -3.15 -2.51
N LEU A 473 24.73 -3.46 -1.64
CA LEU A 473 24.92 -4.35 -0.49
C LEU A 473 24.12 -5.62 -0.70
N TYR A 474 24.82 -6.75 -0.73
CA TYR A 474 24.18 -8.07 -0.72
C TYR A 474 24.04 -8.57 0.72
N LEU A 475 22.81 -8.85 1.13
CA LEU A 475 22.49 -9.59 2.34
C LEU A 475 22.39 -11.06 1.97
N VAL A 476 23.40 -11.85 2.34
CA VAL A 476 23.58 -13.23 1.85
C VAL A 476 23.28 -14.23 2.96
N GLU A 477 22.47 -15.24 2.64
CA GLU A 477 22.19 -16.32 3.58
C GLU A 477 23.42 -17.19 3.83
N GLY A 478 23.85 -17.25 5.08
CA GLY A 478 24.91 -18.12 5.56
C GLY A 478 26.34 -17.68 5.23
N ASP A 479 27.29 -18.24 5.97
CA ASP A 479 28.72 -17.93 5.81
C ASP A 479 29.32 -18.60 4.56
N SER A 480 28.77 -19.75 4.08
CA SER A 480 29.24 -20.48 2.91
C SER A 480 28.97 -19.69 1.63
N ALA A 481 27.71 -19.35 1.35
CA ALA A 481 27.33 -18.55 0.21
C ALA A 481 27.94 -17.14 0.28
N GLY A 482 28.06 -16.57 1.49
CA GLY A 482 28.77 -15.31 1.73
C GLY A 482 30.25 -15.39 1.33
N GLY A 483 30.91 -16.53 1.47
CA GLY A 483 32.27 -16.78 1.03
C GLY A 483 32.41 -16.78 -0.49
N SER A 484 31.55 -17.53 -1.19
CA SER A 484 31.47 -17.54 -2.66
C SER A 484 31.16 -16.15 -3.22
N ALA A 485 30.15 -15.47 -2.67
CA ALA A 485 29.78 -14.11 -3.07
C ALA A 485 30.92 -13.11 -2.87
N LYS A 486 31.65 -13.18 -1.75
CA LYS A 486 32.81 -12.33 -1.48
C LYS A 486 33.92 -12.55 -2.51
N SER A 487 34.12 -13.80 -2.95
CA SER A 487 35.16 -14.14 -3.92
C SER A 487 34.74 -13.75 -5.37
N GLY A 488 33.47 -13.87 -5.72
CA GLY A 488 32.94 -13.59 -7.05
C GLY A 488 32.61 -12.12 -7.32
N ARG A 489 32.37 -11.30 -6.27
CA ARG A 489 31.88 -9.92 -6.40
C ARG A 489 32.87 -8.95 -7.10
N ASP A 490 32.34 -7.89 -7.67
CA ASP A 490 33.16 -6.72 -8.01
C ASP A 490 33.35 -5.84 -6.75
N SER A 491 34.51 -5.93 -6.13
CA SER A 491 34.83 -5.20 -4.91
C SER A 491 34.84 -3.68 -5.04
N ARG A 492 34.80 -3.14 -6.27
CA ARG A 492 34.77 -1.70 -6.50
C ARG A 492 33.47 -1.08 -5.98
N PHE A 493 32.31 -1.77 -6.16
CA PHE A 493 31.00 -1.24 -5.85
C PHE A 493 30.06 -2.22 -5.10
N GLN A 494 30.40 -3.52 -5.01
CA GLN A 494 29.58 -4.52 -4.31
C GLN A 494 30.15 -4.84 -2.92
N ALA A 495 29.29 -4.75 -1.91
CA ALA A 495 29.56 -5.15 -0.54
C ALA A 495 28.77 -6.42 -0.20
N ILE A 496 29.32 -7.30 0.64
CA ILE A 496 28.70 -8.56 1.07
C ILE A 496 28.59 -8.58 2.59
N LEU A 497 27.37 -8.83 3.10
CA LEU A 497 27.11 -9.08 4.51
C LEU A 497 26.46 -10.46 4.68
N PRO A 498 27.21 -11.48 5.12
CA PRO A 498 26.64 -12.79 5.45
C PRO A 498 25.74 -12.70 6.68
N LEU A 499 24.57 -13.30 6.60
CA LEU A 499 23.62 -13.40 7.70
C LEU A 499 23.84 -14.71 8.48
N ARG A 500 23.66 -14.67 9.80
CA ARG A 500 23.76 -15.86 10.65
C ARG A 500 22.36 -16.36 11.00
N GLY A 501 21.92 -17.40 10.30
CA GLY A 501 20.64 -18.05 10.58
C GLY A 501 19.45 -17.13 10.35
N LYS A 502 18.30 -17.51 10.90
CA LYS A 502 17.04 -16.77 10.75
C LYS A 502 17.09 -15.41 11.47
N VAL A 503 16.65 -14.39 10.79
CA VAL A 503 16.59 -13.02 11.33
C VAL A 503 15.43 -12.94 12.34
N LEU A 504 15.50 -12.03 13.32
CA LEU A 504 14.43 -11.78 14.27
C LEU A 504 13.14 -11.38 13.54
N ASN A 505 12.03 -12.01 13.88
CA ASN A 505 10.72 -11.52 13.46
C ASN A 505 10.35 -10.26 14.26
N VAL A 506 10.46 -9.11 13.60
CA VAL A 506 10.21 -7.81 14.23
C VAL A 506 8.72 -7.51 14.42
N GLU A 507 7.83 -8.20 13.70
CA GLU A 507 6.39 -8.07 13.89
C GLU A 507 5.97 -8.45 15.31
N LYS A 508 6.65 -9.45 15.90
CA LYS A 508 6.44 -9.97 17.26
C LYS A 508 7.34 -9.35 18.31
N SER A 509 8.09 -8.30 17.97
CA SER A 509 9.20 -7.88 18.83
C SER A 509 9.24 -6.38 19.02
N ARG A 510 9.44 -5.95 20.26
CA ARG A 510 9.67 -4.55 20.58
C ARG A 510 11.03 -4.07 20.08
N LEU A 511 11.15 -2.77 19.89
CA LEU A 511 12.34 -2.09 19.37
C LEU A 511 13.63 -2.38 20.20
N ASP A 512 13.52 -2.59 21.51
CA ASP A 512 14.65 -2.96 22.37
C ASP A 512 15.29 -4.30 21.97
N LYS A 513 14.46 -5.27 21.58
CA LYS A 513 14.95 -6.56 21.06
C LYS A 513 15.62 -6.40 19.69
N VAL A 514 15.09 -5.53 18.83
CA VAL A 514 15.69 -5.22 17.51
C VAL A 514 17.12 -4.70 17.69
N TYR A 515 17.34 -3.75 18.60
CA TYR A 515 18.66 -3.19 18.90
C TYR A 515 19.60 -4.13 19.73
N SER A 516 19.08 -5.23 20.26
CA SER A 516 19.90 -6.19 21.02
C SER A 516 20.20 -7.49 20.26
N THR A 517 19.59 -7.71 19.11
CA THR A 517 19.70 -8.95 18.35
C THR A 517 20.89 -8.96 17.43
N GLU A 518 21.75 -10.00 17.57
CA GLU A 518 22.98 -10.17 16.77
C GLU A 518 22.74 -10.29 15.27
N SER A 519 21.54 -10.67 14.83
CA SER A 519 21.21 -10.78 13.39
C SER A 519 20.89 -9.44 12.72
N LEU A 520 20.28 -8.47 13.44
CA LEU A 520 19.85 -7.18 12.87
C LEU A 520 20.87 -6.06 13.06
N ILE A 521 21.62 -6.04 14.16
CA ILE A 521 22.63 -5.02 14.44
C ILE A 521 23.62 -4.84 13.25
N PRO A 522 24.18 -5.92 12.68
CA PRO A 522 25.09 -5.77 11.55
C PRO A 522 24.46 -5.14 10.32
N ILE A 523 23.19 -5.40 10.06
CA ILE A 523 22.44 -4.79 8.93
C ILE A 523 22.28 -3.29 9.17
N ILE A 524 21.81 -2.89 10.36
CA ILE A 524 21.62 -1.47 10.73
C ILE A 524 22.95 -0.71 10.65
N GLN A 525 24.04 -1.30 11.14
CA GLN A 525 25.37 -0.70 11.09
C GLN A 525 25.91 -0.61 9.66
N ALA A 526 25.71 -1.62 8.83
CA ALA A 526 26.15 -1.63 7.44
C ALA A 526 25.45 -0.54 6.62
N LEU A 527 24.14 -0.40 6.78
CA LEU A 527 23.33 0.59 6.07
C LEU A 527 23.67 2.04 6.50
N GLY A 528 23.91 2.27 7.79
CA GLY A 528 24.33 3.55 8.34
C GLY A 528 23.22 4.62 8.46
N CYS A 529 22.01 4.35 7.98
CA CYS A 529 20.88 5.31 7.97
C CYS A 529 20.03 5.29 9.24
N GLY A 530 20.33 4.44 10.25
CA GLY A 530 19.54 4.32 11.48
C GLY A 530 18.20 3.61 11.26
N ILE A 531 17.37 3.53 12.32
CA ILE A 531 15.98 3.02 12.28
C ILE A 531 15.09 3.88 13.17
N GLY A 532 13.77 3.87 12.93
CA GLY A 532 12.78 4.62 13.71
C GLY A 532 13.05 6.14 13.65
N GLU A 533 13.08 6.82 14.81
CA GLU A 533 13.34 8.27 14.90
C GLU A 533 14.76 8.69 14.42
N ASP A 534 15.72 7.77 14.44
CA ASP A 534 17.09 8.03 13.97
C ASP A 534 17.25 7.77 12.46
N PHE A 535 16.19 7.35 11.75
CA PHE A 535 16.27 7.02 10.34
C PHE A 535 16.49 8.28 9.49
N ASP A 536 17.54 8.25 8.69
CA ASP A 536 17.95 9.36 7.81
C ASP A 536 18.45 8.77 6.48
N ILE A 537 17.62 8.88 5.44
CA ILE A 537 17.90 8.33 4.10
C ILE A 537 19.18 8.92 3.48
N GLU A 538 19.52 10.17 3.80
CA GLU A 538 20.72 10.83 3.26
C GLU A 538 22.03 10.18 3.76
N LYS A 539 21.95 9.43 4.86
CA LYS A 539 23.08 8.68 5.42
C LYS A 539 23.21 7.25 4.87
N LEU A 540 22.30 6.87 3.95
CA LEU A 540 22.36 5.56 3.35
C LEU A 540 23.68 5.34 2.59
N ARG A 541 24.33 4.21 2.87
CA ARG A 541 25.66 3.90 2.31
C ARG A 541 25.62 3.17 0.97
N TYR A 542 24.49 2.52 0.64
CA TYR A 542 24.35 1.69 -0.56
C TYR A 542 23.06 2.03 -1.30
N GLY A 543 23.16 2.30 -2.60
CA GLY A 543 22.00 2.63 -3.44
C GLY A 543 21.08 1.46 -3.71
N LYS A 544 21.62 0.23 -3.68
CA LYS A 544 20.83 -1.01 -3.76
C LYS A 544 21.14 -1.94 -2.62
N ILE A 545 20.11 -2.48 -2.02
CA ILE A 545 20.16 -3.51 -0.98
C ILE A 545 19.51 -4.75 -1.57
N ILE A 546 20.33 -5.79 -1.81
CA ILE A 546 19.90 -6.98 -2.54
C ILE A 546 19.85 -8.14 -1.56
N ILE A 547 18.67 -8.69 -1.33
CA ILE A 547 18.48 -9.89 -0.52
C ILE A 547 18.78 -11.10 -1.39
N MET A 548 19.76 -11.89 -1.00
CA MET A 548 20.20 -13.09 -1.71
C MET A 548 20.13 -14.30 -0.77
N ALA A 549 19.05 -15.04 -0.87
CA ALA A 549 18.73 -16.22 -0.06
C ALA A 549 18.55 -17.45 -0.97
N ASP A 550 18.70 -18.62 -0.39
CA ASP A 550 18.52 -19.90 -1.06
C ASP A 550 17.11 -20.00 -1.67
N ALA A 551 16.96 -20.83 -2.70
CA ALA A 551 15.68 -21.04 -3.39
C ALA A 551 14.84 -22.14 -2.72
N ASP A 552 14.96 -22.29 -1.41
CA ASP A 552 14.22 -23.24 -0.57
C ASP A 552 13.27 -22.54 0.40
N VAL A 553 12.57 -23.33 1.23
CA VAL A 553 11.60 -22.80 2.21
C VAL A 553 12.25 -21.95 3.30
N ASP A 554 13.49 -22.28 3.71
CA ASP A 554 14.22 -21.52 4.72
C ASP A 554 14.71 -20.19 4.19
N GLY A 555 15.23 -20.17 2.95
CA GLY A 555 15.60 -18.94 2.26
C GLY A 555 14.40 -18.02 1.99
N SER A 556 13.24 -18.58 1.62
CA SER A 556 11.99 -17.84 1.50
C SER A 556 11.56 -17.23 2.83
N HIS A 557 11.74 -17.96 3.96
CA HIS A 557 11.46 -17.45 5.30
C HIS A 557 12.44 -16.31 5.69
N ILE A 558 13.73 -16.43 5.40
CA ILE A 558 14.71 -15.35 5.65
C ILE A 558 14.36 -14.11 4.84
N ARG A 559 13.96 -14.28 3.57
CA ARG A 559 13.52 -13.22 2.70
C ARG A 559 12.35 -12.44 3.30
N ILE A 560 11.29 -13.12 3.73
CA ILE A 560 10.12 -12.45 4.32
C ILE A 560 10.43 -11.81 5.68
N LEU A 561 11.31 -12.37 6.50
CA LEU A 561 11.75 -11.76 7.75
C LEU A 561 12.48 -10.44 7.51
N LEU A 562 13.36 -10.38 6.50
CA LEU A 562 14.05 -9.16 6.10
C LEU A 562 13.09 -8.12 5.51
N LEU A 563 12.14 -8.55 4.67
CA LEU A 563 11.09 -7.66 4.15
C LEU A 563 10.23 -7.08 5.28
N THR A 564 9.87 -7.89 6.27
CA THR A 564 9.17 -7.43 7.48
C THR A 564 9.99 -6.36 8.22
N PHE A 565 11.29 -6.59 8.39
CA PHE A 565 12.18 -5.61 9.02
C PHE A 565 12.25 -4.30 8.26
N PHE A 566 12.44 -4.33 6.93
CA PHE A 566 12.47 -3.11 6.11
C PHE A 566 11.12 -2.40 6.11
N PHE A 567 10.02 -3.13 5.97
CA PHE A 567 8.68 -2.56 5.98
C PHE A 567 8.34 -1.86 7.31
N ARG A 568 8.68 -2.47 8.46
CA ARG A 568 8.35 -1.93 9.78
C ARG A 568 9.27 -0.81 10.25
N HIS A 569 10.56 -0.86 9.91
CA HIS A 569 11.56 0.06 10.49
C HIS A 569 12.29 0.95 9.50
N MET A 570 12.20 0.66 8.21
CA MET A 570 12.89 1.38 7.13
C MET A 570 12.02 1.46 5.86
N LYS A 571 10.71 1.70 6.01
CA LYS A 571 9.72 1.69 4.90
C LYS A 571 10.15 2.57 3.74
N LYS A 572 10.75 3.72 4.04
CA LYS A 572 11.27 4.66 3.04
C LYS A 572 12.29 4.04 2.08
N LEU A 573 13.07 3.03 2.49
CA LEU A 573 13.98 2.31 1.58
C LEU A 573 13.24 1.50 0.51
N ILE A 574 12.04 1.03 0.80
CA ILE A 574 11.19 0.33 -0.19
C ILE A 574 10.56 1.39 -1.11
N GLU A 575 9.98 2.43 -0.54
CA GLU A 575 9.30 3.52 -1.27
C GLU A 575 10.23 4.22 -2.26
N ASP A 576 11.49 4.49 -1.86
CA ASP A 576 12.50 5.11 -2.72
C ASP A 576 13.18 4.09 -3.68
N GLY A 577 12.81 2.80 -3.60
CA GLY A 577 13.25 1.77 -4.54
C GLY A 577 14.67 1.26 -4.33
N HIS A 578 15.11 1.15 -3.07
CA HIS A 578 16.44 0.64 -2.71
C HIS A 578 16.48 -0.86 -2.44
N ILE A 579 15.33 -1.54 -2.24
CA ILE A 579 15.27 -2.96 -1.85
C ILE A 579 15.01 -3.84 -3.08
N TYR A 580 15.82 -4.89 -3.21
CA TYR A 580 15.76 -5.84 -4.31
C TYR A 580 15.88 -7.29 -3.82
N LEU A 581 15.31 -8.23 -4.57
CA LEU A 581 15.45 -9.66 -4.39
C LEU A 581 16.29 -10.24 -5.53
N ALA A 582 17.40 -10.90 -5.22
CA ALA A 582 18.16 -11.65 -6.21
C ALA A 582 17.39 -12.89 -6.67
N GLN A 583 17.52 -13.23 -7.95
CA GLN A 583 16.94 -14.42 -8.55
C GLN A 583 18.06 -15.33 -9.02
N PRO A 584 18.58 -16.22 -8.15
CA PRO A 584 19.55 -17.22 -8.58
C PRO A 584 18.88 -18.30 -9.44
N PRO A 585 19.61 -18.98 -10.34
CA PRO A 585 19.09 -20.09 -11.12
C PRO A 585 18.76 -21.29 -10.22
N LEU A 586 17.71 -22.04 -10.59
CA LEU A 586 17.31 -23.28 -9.93
C LEU A 586 18.09 -24.48 -10.46
N TYR A 587 18.48 -24.43 -11.73
CA TYR A 587 19.12 -25.57 -12.41
C TYR A 587 20.35 -25.15 -13.21
N LYS A 588 21.33 -26.06 -13.21
CA LYS A 588 22.44 -26.08 -14.14
C LYS A 588 22.21 -27.21 -15.16
N VAL A 589 22.02 -26.86 -16.42
CA VAL A 589 21.83 -27.82 -17.51
C VAL A 589 23.10 -27.86 -18.35
N PHE A 590 23.68 -29.03 -18.56
CA PHE A 590 24.94 -29.12 -19.28
C PHE A 590 25.05 -30.35 -20.17
N LYS A 591 25.81 -30.18 -21.23
CA LYS A 591 26.22 -31.26 -22.14
C LYS A 591 27.70 -31.08 -22.50
N GLY A 592 28.56 -31.85 -21.86
CA GLY A 592 30.02 -31.68 -21.97
C GLY A 592 30.47 -30.30 -21.45
N LYS A 593 30.99 -29.44 -22.33
CA LYS A 593 31.43 -28.07 -21.96
C LYS A 593 30.33 -27.01 -22.14
N ASN A 594 29.22 -27.34 -22.71
CA ASN A 594 28.13 -26.39 -22.89
C ASN A 594 27.26 -26.36 -21.62
N ILE A 595 27.36 -25.30 -20.85
CA ILE A 595 26.65 -25.08 -19.59
C ILE A 595 25.60 -24.00 -19.84
N ARG A 596 24.39 -24.21 -19.36
CA ARG A 596 23.28 -23.22 -19.31
C ARG A 596 22.65 -23.23 -17.93
N TYR A 597 22.00 -22.13 -17.58
CA TYR A 597 21.29 -21.99 -16.34
C TYR A 597 19.80 -21.82 -16.61
N ALA A 598 18.94 -22.43 -15.80
CA ALA A 598 17.49 -22.33 -15.91
C ALA A 598 16.88 -21.87 -14.58
N PHE A 599 15.90 -20.99 -14.67
CA PHE A 599 15.24 -20.34 -13.52
C PHE A 599 13.86 -20.93 -13.24
N SER A 600 13.38 -21.84 -14.09
CA SER A 600 12.13 -22.59 -13.91
C SER A 600 12.26 -24.02 -14.45
N ASP A 601 11.29 -24.87 -14.10
CA ASP A 601 11.21 -26.25 -14.65
C ASP A 601 10.98 -26.22 -16.15
N ASP A 602 10.16 -25.30 -16.65
CA ASP A 602 9.87 -25.15 -18.08
C ASP A 602 11.12 -24.74 -18.87
N GLU A 603 11.91 -23.82 -18.35
CA GLU A 603 13.19 -23.43 -18.97
C GLU A 603 14.18 -24.57 -18.96
N ARG A 604 14.29 -25.32 -17.87
CA ARG A 604 15.12 -26.52 -17.79
C ARG A 604 14.74 -27.52 -18.93
N ASP A 605 13.46 -27.83 -19.05
CA ASP A 605 12.95 -28.78 -20.00
C ASP A 605 13.11 -28.30 -21.47
N ALA A 606 12.95 -26.98 -21.67
CA ALA A 606 13.23 -26.35 -22.96
C ALA A 606 14.72 -26.47 -23.33
N GLN A 607 15.62 -26.15 -22.40
CA GLN A 607 17.07 -26.24 -22.62
C GLN A 607 17.56 -27.67 -22.82
N ILE A 608 16.96 -28.65 -22.12
CA ILE A 608 17.24 -30.07 -22.35
C ILE A 608 16.87 -30.49 -23.79
N ARG A 609 15.72 -30.02 -24.27
CA ARG A 609 15.27 -30.30 -25.68
C ARG A 609 16.19 -29.64 -26.68
N GLU A 610 16.58 -28.40 -26.48
CA GLU A 610 17.48 -27.66 -27.39
C GLU A 610 18.88 -28.27 -27.46
N LEU A 611 19.40 -28.82 -26.37
CA LEU A 611 20.69 -29.52 -26.33
C LEU A 611 20.64 -30.94 -26.88
N GLY A 612 19.46 -31.38 -27.37
CA GLY A 612 19.27 -32.63 -28.10
C GLY A 612 18.93 -33.83 -27.20
N GLY A 613 18.49 -33.63 -25.98
CA GLY A 613 17.93 -34.63 -25.07
C GLY A 613 18.94 -35.69 -24.56
N ASN A 614 19.53 -36.48 -25.46
CA ASN A 614 20.44 -37.54 -25.07
C ASN A 614 21.80 -37.03 -24.58
N GLY A 615 22.19 -37.45 -23.36
CA GLY A 615 23.48 -37.06 -22.75
C GLY A 615 23.50 -35.63 -22.21
N VAL A 616 22.34 -34.99 -22.00
CA VAL A 616 22.18 -33.75 -21.26
C VAL A 616 21.94 -34.10 -19.80
N GLU A 617 22.67 -33.48 -18.92
CA GLU A 617 22.52 -33.59 -17.45
C GLU A 617 21.95 -32.27 -16.90
N ALA A 618 21.08 -32.38 -15.90
CA ALA A 618 20.53 -31.25 -15.20
C ALA A 618 20.73 -31.44 -13.67
N GLU A 619 21.45 -30.52 -13.08
CA GLU A 619 21.67 -30.49 -11.63
C GLU A 619 20.78 -29.40 -11.02
N ARG A 620 20.02 -29.73 -9.96
CA ARG A 620 19.27 -28.75 -9.19
C ARG A 620 20.15 -28.20 -8.07
N TYR A 621 20.28 -26.88 -8.00
CA TYR A 621 20.92 -26.24 -6.86
C TYR A 621 20.00 -26.30 -5.63
N LYS A 622 20.50 -26.82 -4.52
CA LYS A 622 19.80 -26.84 -3.24
C LYS A 622 19.99 -25.54 -2.45
N GLY A 623 21.09 -24.84 -2.74
CA GLY A 623 21.38 -23.56 -2.13
C GLY A 623 22.55 -22.84 -2.80
N LEU A 624 22.68 -21.56 -2.54
CA LEU A 624 23.74 -20.67 -3.06
C LEU A 624 25.17 -21.13 -2.66
N GLY A 625 25.27 -21.89 -1.55
CA GLY A 625 26.53 -22.44 -1.08
C GLY A 625 27.11 -23.56 -1.98
N GLU A 626 26.31 -24.12 -2.90
CA GLU A 626 26.75 -25.11 -3.89
C GLU A 626 27.35 -24.46 -5.16
N MET A 627 27.10 -23.16 -5.33
CA MET A 627 27.65 -22.39 -6.46
C MET A 627 29.06 -21.93 -6.15
N ASP A 628 29.97 -22.10 -7.10
CA ASP A 628 31.27 -21.47 -7.04
C ASP A 628 31.19 -19.94 -7.30
N ALA A 629 32.31 -19.25 -7.07
CA ALA A 629 32.35 -17.79 -7.17
C ALA A 629 32.06 -17.26 -8.59
N GLU A 630 32.51 -18.00 -9.61
CA GLU A 630 32.33 -17.63 -11.03
C GLU A 630 30.86 -17.82 -11.46
N GLN A 631 30.28 -18.96 -11.09
CA GLN A 631 28.86 -19.25 -11.35
C GLN A 631 27.94 -18.21 -10.68
N LEU A 632 28.21 -17.87 -9.42
CA LEU A 632 27.41 -16.88 -8.67
C LEU A 632 27.55 -15.49 -9.28
N TRP A 633 28.73 -15.13 -9.77
CA TRP A 633 28.94 -13.89 -10.49
C TRP A 633 28.12 -13.86 -11.79
N GLU A 634 28.33 -14.81 -12.67
CA GLU A 634 27.72 -14.84 -14.01
C GLU A 634 26.19 -14.87 -14.00
N THR A 635 25.57 -15.49 -12.98
CA THR A 635 24.13 -15.73 -12.93
C THR A 635 23.37 -14.77 -12.05
N THR A 636 24.00 -14.23 -10.98
CA THR A 636 23.27 -13.56 -9.90
C THR A 636 23.86 -12.20 -9.49
N MET A 637 25.14 -11.94 -9.76
CA MET A 637 25.80 -10.74 -9.26
C MET A 637 26.25 -9.77 -10.34
N ASP A 638 26.53 -10.21 -11.55
CA ASP A 638 26.92 -9.35 -12.67
C ASP A 638 25.75 -8.44 -13.08
N PRO A 639 25.89 -7.10 -13.00
CA PRO A 639 24.85 -6.17 -13.38
C PRO A 639 24.34 -6.31 -14.82
N GLU A 640 25.16 -6.88 -15.74
CA GLU A 640 24.80 -7.02 -17.15
C GLU A 640 23.94 -8.27 -17.43
N SER A 641 24.05 -9.31 -16.59
CA SER A 641 23.40 -10.61 -16.84
C SER A 641 22.41 -11.04 -15.78
N ARG A 642 22.50 -10.50 -14.54
CA ARG A 642 21.67 -10.89 -13.40
C ARG A 642 20.21 -10.46 -13.55
N THR A 643 19.31 -11.24 -12.96
CA THR A 643 17.92 -10.84 -12.73
C THR A 643 17.73 -10.50 -11.25
N ILE A 644 17.24 -9.28 -10.97
CA ILE A 644 16.84 -8.83 -9.64
C ILE A 644 15.42 -8.26 -9.70
N LEU A 645 14.59 -8.57 -8.71
CA LEU A 645 13.24 -8.03 -8.59
C LEU A 645 13.27 -6.83 -7.64
N LYS A 646 12.76 -5.70 -8.07
CA LYS A 646 12.56 -4.52 -7.22
C LYS A 646 11.35 -4.79 -6.31
N VAL A 647 11.47 -4.45 -5.03
CA VAL A 647 10.37 -4.55 -4.07
C VAL A 647 9.60 -3.23 -4.08
N GLU A 648 8.30 -3.30 -4.28
CA GLU A 648 7.40 -2.14 -4.29
C GLU A 648 6.22 -2.37 -3.36
N ILE A 649 5.63 -1.29 -2.84
CA ILE A 649 4.42 -1.30 -2.04
C ILE A 649 3.30 -0.75 -2.93
N GLU A 650 2.41 -1.63 -3.38
CA GLU A 650 1.27 -1.22 -4.21
C GLU A 650 0.15 -0.63 -3.34
N ASP A 651 -0.20 -1.34 -2.27
CA ASP A 651 -1.20 -0.96 -1.27
C ASP A 651 -0.59 -1.10 0.13
N ALA A 652 -0.46 0.03 0.84
CA ALA A 652 0.17 0.05 2.16
C ALA A 652 -0.69 -0.66 3.23
N ILE A 653 -2.02 -0.64 3.10
CA ILE A 653 -2.94 -1.27 4.04
C ILE A 653 -2.92 -2.79 3.83
N ALA A 654 -3.03 -3.24 2.58
CA ALA A 654 -2.97 -4.66 2.26
C ALA A 654 -1.60 -5.27 2.63
N CYS A 655 -0.49 -4.54 2.43
CA CYS A 655 0.84 -4.97 2.89
C CYS A 655 0.90 -5.08 4.43
N ASP A 656 0.36 -4.10 5.16
CA ASP A 656 0.33 -4.10 6.61
C ASP A 656 -0.50 -5.28 7.17
N GLU A 657 -1.64 -5.55 6.55
CA GLU A 657 -2.49 -6.72 6.84
C GLU A 657 -1.72 -8.03 6.60
N ALA A 658 -1.12 -8.19 5.41
CA ALA A 658 -0.37 -9.40 5.06
C ALA A 658 0.78 -9.67 6.04
N PHE A 659 1.57 -8.64 6.44
CA PHE A 659 2.60 -8.81 7.44
C PHE A 659 2.03 -9.14 8.82
N SER A 660 0.94 -8.51 9.25
CA SER A 660 0.29 -8.79 10.54
C SER A 660 -0.29 -10.20 10.59
N LEU A 661 -0.95 -10.64 9.52
CA LEU A 661 -1.53 -11.98 9.39
C LEU A 661 -0.45 -13.07 9.36
N LEU A 662 0.53 -12.94 8.46
CA LEU A 662 1.50 -14.00 8.21
C LEU A 662 2.63 -14.02 9.24
N MET A 663 3.03 -12.86 9.76
CA MET A 663 4.19 -12.70 10.65
C MET A 663 3.80 -12.36 12.10
N GLY A 664 2.52 -12.04 12.38
CA GLY A 664 2.01 -11.67 13.70
C GLY A 664 1.99 -12.80 14.72
N ASP A 665 1.61 -12.49 15.97
CA ASP A 665 1.60 -13.45 17.08
C ASP A 665 0.44 -14.44 17.01
N LYS A 666 -0.70 -14.03 16.43
CA LYS A 666 -1.90 -14.87 16.35
C LYS A 666 -1.66 -16.04 15.38
N VAL A 667 -1.86 -17.27 15.85
CA VAL A 667 -1.61 -18.48 15.06
C VAL A 667 -2.82 -18.86 14.23
N GLU A 668 -4.01 -18.69 14.79
CA GLU A 668 -5.27 -19.13 14.18
C GLU A 668 -5.56 -18.49 12.84
N PRO A 669 -5.51 -17.13 12.68
CA PRO A 669 -5.75 -16.49 11.40
C PRO A 669 -4.77 -16.96 10.31
N ARG A 670 -3.52 -17.20 10.66
CA ARG A 670 -2.52 -17.73 9.73
C ARG A 670 -2.83 -19.17 9.32
N ARG A 671 -3.31 -20.01 10.24
CA ARG A 671 -3.73 -21.39 9.96
C ARG A 671 -4.91 -21.39 8.99
N GLU A 672 -5.90 -20.54 9.23
CA GLU A 672 -7.05 -20.37 8.37
C GLU A 672 -6.66 -19.90 6.97
N PHE A 673 -5.81 -18.87 6.86
CA PHE A 673 -5.27 -18.41 5.59
C PHE A 673 -4.58 -19.54 4.81
N ILE A 674 -3.74 -20.35 5.47
CA ILE A 674 -3.06 -21.48 4.83
C ILE A 674 -4.10 -22.52 4.36
N ALA A 675 -5.12 -22.83 5.17
CA ALA A 675 -6.15 -23.82 4.81
C ALA A 675 -6.97 -23.35 3.59
N GLN A 676 -7.38 -22.09 3.55
CA GLN A 676 -8.16 -21.51 2.44
C GLN A 676 -7.35 -21.46 1.13
N ASN A 677 -6.06 -21.19 1.22
CA ASN A 677 -5.17 -21.03 0.06
C ASN A 677 -4.42 -22.32 -0.31
N ALA A 678 -4.60 -23.41 0.43
CA ALA A 678 -3.89 -24.68 0.19
C ALA A 678 -4.12 -25.23 -1.24
N LYS A 679 -5.28 -24.99 -1.82
CA LYS A 679 -5.61 -25.42 -3.21
C LYS A 679 -4.79 -24.72 -4.29
N TYR A 680 -4.19 -23.57 -3.99
CA TYR A 680 -3.34 -22.80 -4.90
C TYR A 680 -1.84 -23.08 -4.68
N ALA A 681 -1.49 -23.88 -3.66
CA ALA A 681 -0.10 -24.19 -3.37
C ALA A 681 0.46 -25.12 -4.44
N GLU A 682 1.40 -24.60 -5.20
CA GLU A 682 2.22 -25.36 -6.15
C GLU A 682 3.59 -25.64 -5.53
N ASN A 683 4.24 -26.74 -5.91
CA ASN A 683 5.60 -27.09 -5.48
C ASN A 683 5.78 -27.22 -3.95
N ILE A 684 4.86 -27.91 -3.28
CA ILE A 684 5.03 -28.25 -1.89
C ILE A 684 6.17 -29.29 -1.77
N ASP A 685 7.25 -28.91 -1.10
CA ASP A 685 8.37 -29.80 -0.78
C ASP A 685 7.90 -30.76 0.34
N VAL A 686 7.52 -31.99 -0.01
CA VAL A 686 7.00 -33.04 0.90
C VAL A 686 8.09 -34.08 1.13
#